data_edc1ad68cddc8a2f973f07cecf6846cd
#
_entry.id   edc1ad68cddc8a2f973f07cecf6846cd
#
_cell.length_a   1.000
_cell.length_b   1.000
_cell.length_c   1.000
_cell.angle_alpha   90.00
_cell.angle_beta   90.00
_cell.angle_gamma   90.00
#
_symmetry.space_group_name_H-M   'P 1'
#
loop_
_entity.id
_entity.type
_entity.pdbx_description
1 polymer ?
#
loop_
_entity_poly.entity_id
_entity_poly.type
_entity_poly.pdbx_seq_one_letter_code
_entity_poly.pdbx_strand_id
1 'polypeptide(L)'
;MRSLRPVLFVALALVACDPTPPAPDAGTDAPSGDAGGLDGLPIAETLDLPGLDGPVDVVYDDRGVPHIYGSTVHDVILAEGFLMSRDRFAQMEFIRRNVLGRLAEVAGALDAGLVDADYEARVAGYGRMGRLIWQDLQDSTDPLDVRTREVAQAFVDGINLYIAAVRDGRENAIFRGAEALQLITFSPYFTDWEPADVFAMARFQAMSLSYDAGADISRTRTLAAIAETFGGATDPRRAMFHDVFGDLPSRPVYTRDGFNDGSTEALLPELGPRPLGRPMRLPPLAALDGAAGFFERMDARIAALGMGDEHRGSNNWLVSGALTASGNPLLSNDPHLSLISPPVWWYVHLNTERMGGEDLIDAEGVAFAGLPGVVLGFNRNVAWGATTTGYDVTDVYLEQLTEVADGPDTVLFDRDGDGDLTDAEQVALVSETETIRLAGMPDVIRTVDFVPHHGPIVPGSRVDDPTIPGRYTALSVRYTGYDVSNELAYFVGLLTAENVEEAAAVQDHFRVGSQNFIVIDRDDIRWSTESRIPIRDARARDLDYAADGTITGTCPIFVLDGTGIHEWTGDMDPRFIPHDQNPSRNWIATANQDNVGVTGDGNPCNDAHYLGGGFNYGWRQDHIVRELERLAARGDVTVEDMQALQALTTSTTGLFLRDRIVGILGDADAITAAGIDAAGAARLADVRTRLMAWSRETPHGVGATDADEIADSVATTIWNAAISRILPRALGDEAAAMGRGVGTSDGLRWMELALIEPTRLAGLDADGQSVFWDDVSTPETETLETIVLRGTLAGLDFLVAELGADASAWRWGRLHRVRFETVVPVIGTDVLSIPPEDDPTFPEGFPRHGDYEAVDVGNFGLFNSGINGFTHGSGASMRMVVEMTPSGPRAYNALPGGQVYDPDSPHHRDEADLWIANEAPRLAFDEADVVSAAERRIRLE
;
A
#
# COMPACT_ATOMS: atom_id res chain seq x y z
N MET A 1 -14.39 -3.50 -12.42
CA MET A 1 -13.42 -4.04 -13.37
C MET A 1 -13.66 -5.51 -13.71
N ARG A 2 -14.74 -5.84 -14.45
CA ARG A 2 -15.09 -7.23 -14.88
C ARG A 2 -14.94 -7.45 -16.39
N SER A 3 -14.05 -6.72 -17.09
CA SER A 3 -13.98 -6.78 -18.55
C SER A 3 -12.66 -7.27 -19.15
N LEU A 4 -11.79 -7.94 -18.38
CA LEU A 4 -10.52 -8.51 -18.87
C LEU A 4 -10.38 -10.01 -18.56
N ARG A 5 -11.44 -10.80 -18.79
CA ARG A 5 -11.32 -12.25 -18.91
C ARG A 5 -11.59 -12.65 -20.36
N PRO A 6 -10.60 -12.76 -21.24
CA PRO A 6 -10.75 -13.56 -22.44
C PRO A 6 -10.72 -15.04 -22.06
N VAL A 7 -11.77 -15.73 -22.40
CA VAL A 7 -11.96 -17.16 -22.25
C VAL A 7 -10.91 -17.91 -23.07
N LEU A 8 -9.99 -18.59 -22.40
CA LEU A 8 -9.03 -19.49 -23.01
C LEU A 8 -9.64 -20.90 -23.08
N PHE A 9 -10.21 -21.27 -24.21
CA PHE A 9 -10.55 -22.66 -24.52
C PHE A 9 -9.41 -23.27 -25.32
N VAL A 10 -8.57 -24.08 -24.68
CA VAL A 10 -7.76 -25.09 -25.40
C VAL A 10 -8.06 -26.43 -24.77
N ALA A 11 -8.76 -27.28 -25.55
CA ALA A 11 -8.98 -28.66 -25.19
C ALA A 11 -7.67 -29.46 -25.41
N LEU A 12 -6.99 -29.84 -24.34
CA LEU A 12 -5.97 -30.87 -24.35
C LEU A 12 -6.55 -32.12 -23.70
N ALA A 13 -6.54 -33.24 -24.45
CA ALA A 13 -6.93 -34.54 -23.97
C ALA A 13 -5.91 -35.04 -22.94
N LEU A 14 -6.30 -35.07 -21.66
CA LEU A 14 -5.52 -35.64 -20.56
C LEU A 14 -5.81 -37.15 -20.49
N VAL A 15 -4.76 -37.94 -20.59
CA VAL A 15 -4.76 -39.36 -20.19
C VAL A 15 -4.61 -39.38 -18.67
N ALA A 16 -5.67 -39.76 -18.00
CA ALA A 16 -5.68 -39.95 -16.57
C ALA A 16 -4.83 -41.15 -16.16
N CYS A 17 -3.80 -40.93 -15.36
CA CYS A 17 -3.22 -41.97 -14.50
C CYS A 17 -3.45 -41.51 -13.04
N ASP A 18 -4.35 -42.23 -12.42
CA ASP A 18 -4.68 -42.07 -11.00
C ASP A 18 -3.67 -42.83 -10.15
N PRO A 19 -2.98 -42.24 -9.20
CA PRO A 19 -2.54 -42.91 -7.99
C PRO A 19 -3.08 -42.21 -6.75
N THR A 20 -4.09 -42.81 -6.13
CA THR A 20 -4.53 -42.47 -4.77
C THR A 20 -3.37 -42.70 -3.79
N PRO A 21 -2.88 -41.73 -3.07
CA PRO A 21 -2.03 -41.93 -1.91
C PRO A 21 -2.85 -42.42 -0.72
N PRO A 22 -2.27 -43.26 0.16
CA PRO A 22 -2.96 -43.72 1.37
C PRO A 22 -3.16 -42.56 2.34
N ALA A 23 -4.34 -42.53 2.97
CA ALA A 23 -4.66 -41.60 4.03
C ALA A 23 -3.68 -41.74 5.21
N PRO A 24 -3.24 -40.62 5.82
CA PRO A 24 -2.46 -40.69 7.03
C PRO A 24 -3.33 -41.14 8.21
N ASP A 25 -2.81 -42.08 8.95
CA ASP A 25 -3.42 -42.60 10.19
C ASP A 25 -3.44 -41.48 11.25
N ALA A 26 -4.58 -41.06 11.69
CA ALA A 26 -4.76 -40.18 12.83
C ALA A 26 -4.39 -40.90 14.12
N GLY A 27 -3.11 -40.81 14.52
CA GLY A 27 -2.62 -41.25 15.80
C GLY A 27 -2.55 -40.07 16.75
N THR A 28 -3.64 -39.85 17.49
CA THR A 28 -3.64 -39.01 18.69
C THR A 28 -2.85 -39.67 19.80
N ASP A 29 -1.69 -39.11 20.13
CA ASP A 29 -1.13 -39.14 21.48
C ASP A 29 -0.17 -37.95 21.65
N ALA A 30 -0.63 -36.89 22.33
CA ALA A 30 0.28 -35.84 22.81
C ALA A 30 1.21 -36.43 23.89
N PRO A 31 2.53 -36.27 23.80
CA PRO A 31 3.41 -36.70 24.85
C PRO A 31 3.33 -35.72 26.02
N SER A 32 2.69 -36.13 27.10
CA SER A 32 2.89 -35.54 28.42
C SER A 32 4.12 -36.18 29.06
N GLY A 33 5.24 -35.46 29.05
CA GLY A 33 6.43 -35.90 29.75
C GLY A 33 7.57 -34.92 29.55
N ASP A 34 8.30 -34.58 30.58
CA ASP A 34 9.52 -33.76 30.72
C ASP A 34 10.20 -33.43 29.36
N ALA A 35 9.90 -32.23 28.81
CA ALA A 35 10.41 -31.79 27.53
C ALA A 35 11.92 -31.50 27.68
N GLY A 36 12.73 -32.40 27.23
CA GLY A 36 14.15 -32.12 26.95
C GLY A 36 14.18 -31.25 25.70
N GLY A 37 14.24 -29.89 25.81
CA GLY A 37 14.40 -28.90 24.75
C GLY A 37 14.16 -29.32 23.28
N LEU A 38 14.52 -28.51 22.31
CA LEU A 38 14.38 -28.83 20.85
C LEU A 38 15.04 -30.18 20.49
N ASP A 39 16.14 -30.56 21.17
CA ASP A 39 16.84 -31.84 20.92
C ASP A 39 16.00 -33.06 21.28
N GLY A 40 14.96 -32.89 22.11
CA GLY A 40 14.01 -33.94 22.48
C GLY A 40 12.93 -34.19 21.42
N LEU A 41 12.70 -33.27 20.46
CA LEU A 41 11.74 -33.45 19.40
C LEU A 41 12.26 -34.48 18.37
N PRO A 42 11.41 -35.43 17.91
CA PRO A 42 11.80 -36.39 16.89
C PRO A 42 11.98 -35.67 15.52
N ILE A 43 13.05 -36.07 14.81
CA ILE A 43 13.25 -35.61 13.43
C ILE A 43 12.33 -36.43 12.54
N ALA A 44 11.33 -35.74 11.92
CA ALA A 44 10.35 -36.35 11.02
C ALA A 44 10.92 -36.57 9.62
N GLU A 45 11.85 -35.70 9.18
CA GLU A 45 12.43 -35.72 7.85
C GLU A 45 13.87 -35.20 7.89
N THR A 46 14.75 -35.77 7.07
CA THR A 46 16.10 -35.23 6.81
C THR A 46 16.25 -35.00 5.33
N LEU A 47 16.65 -33.78 4.96
CA LEU A 47 16.86 -33.35 3.58
C LEU A 47 18.34 -33.07 3.35
N ASP A 48 18.89 -33.60 2.27
CA ASP A 48 20.24 -33.32 1.77
C ASP A 48 20.21 -31.95 1.04
N LEU A 49 20.79 -30.93 1.67
CA LEU A 49 20.86 -29.56 1.18
C LEU A 49 22.31 -29.13 0.99
N PRO A 50 22.90 -29.39 -0.18
CA PRO A 50 24.30 -29.09 -0.42
C PRO A 50 24.60 -27.58 -0.32
N GLY A 51 25.73 -27.25 0.32
CA GLY A 51 26.16 -25.86 0.50
C GLY A 51 26.02 -25.33 1.91
N LEU A 52 25.37 -26.05 2.81
CA LEU A 52 25.40 -25.76 4.25
C LEU A 52 26.80 -25.97 4.84
N ASP A 53 27.23 -25.08 5.73
CA ASP A 53 28.44 -25.21 6.52
C ASP A 53 28.25 -26.22 7.66
N GLY A 54 27.05 -26.37 8.15
CA GLY A 54 26.66 -27.31 9.20
C GLY A 54 25.18 -27.68 9.13
N PRO A 55 24.74 -28.64 9.98
CA PRO A 55 23.32 -29.04 9.98
C PRO A 55 22.43 -27.90 10.46
N VAL A 56 21.25 -27.77 9.86
CA VAL A 56 20.22 -26.84 10.27
C VAL A 56 19.00 -27.62 10.77
N ASP A 57 18.55 -27.31 11.97
CA ASP A 57 17.30 -27.82 12.53
C ASP A 57 16.17 -26.83 12.23
N VAL A 58 15.05 -27.32 11.68
CA VAL A 58 13.86 -26.53 11.45
C VAL A 58 12.69 -27.13 12.23
N VAL A 59 12.06 -26.34 13.06
CA VAL A 59 10.83 -26.71 13.76
C VAL A 59 9.68 -25.92 13.17
N TYR A 60 8.68 -26.60 12.66
CA TYR A 60 7.41 -25.99 12.30
C TYR A 60 6.50 -26.00 13.51
N ASP A 61 5.94 -24.84 13.84
CA ASP A 61 4.92 -24.74 14.87
C ASP A 61 3.51 -25.12 14.35
N ASP A 62 2.50 -25.01 15.20
CA ASP A 62 1.11 -25.34 14.90
C ASP A 62 0.40 -24.36 13.96
N ARG A 63 1.11 -23.34 13.48
CA ARG A 63 0.72 -22.37 12.44
C ARG A 63 1.53 -22.53 11.14
N GLY A 64 2.42 -23.52 11.09
CA GLY A 64 3.32 -23.79 9.98
C GLY A 64 4.47 -22.80 9.86
N VAL A 65 4.76 -22.02 10.89
CA VAL A 65 5.89 -21.09 10.91
C VAL A 65 7.19 -21.88 11.04
N PRO A 66 8.19 -21.70 10.16
CA PRO A 66 9.50 -22.34 10.30
C PRO A 66 10.38 -21.56 11.27
N HIS A 67 10.80 -22.22 12.37
CA HIS A 67 11.84 -21.78 13.27
C HIS A 67 13.16 -22.43 12.85
N ILE A 68 14.09 -21.65 12.30
CA ILE A 68 15.31 -22.12 11.62
C ILE A 68 16.53 -21.93 12.53
N TYR A 69 17.15 -23.01 12.95
CA TYR A 69 18.29 -23.01 13.85
C TYR A 69 19.54 -23.51 13.10
N GLY A 70 20.50 -22.63 12.85
CA GLY A 70 21.77 -22.93 12.20
C GLY A 70 22.96 -22.36 12.97
N SER A 71 24.18 -22.69 12.55
CA SER A 71 25.41 -22.18 13.20
C SER A 71 25.94 -20.90 12.54
N THR A 72 25.49 -20.58 11.34
CA THR A 72 25.93 -19.39 10.59
C THR A 72 24.74 -18.66 9.99
N VAL A 73 24.90 -17.35 9.72
CA VAL A 73 23.91 -16.56 8.98
C VAL A 73 23.68 -17.15 7.59
N HIS A 74 24.76 -17.61 6.95
CA HIS A 74 24.70 -18.30 5.67
C HIS A 74 23.73 -19.49 5.70
N ASP A 75 23.86 -20.38 6.71
CA ASP A 75 23.04 -21.59 6.80
C ASP A 75 21.56 -21.28 7.02
N VAL A 76 21.24 -20.35 7.93
CA VAL A 76 19.83 -20.01 8.21
C VAL A 76 19.16 -19.29 7.05
N ILE A 77 19.88 -18.45 6.32
CA ILE A 77 19.36 -17.73 5.14
C ILE A 77 19.24 -18.66 3.92
N LEU A 78 20.19 -19.59 3.73
CA LEU A 78 20.07 -20.61 2.67
C LEU A 78 18.86 -21.51 2.94
N ALA A 79 18.66 -21.93 4.20
CA ALA A 79 17.48 -22.69 4.60
C ALA A 79 16.19 -21.87 4.41
N GLU A 80 16.19 -20.57 4.75
CA GLU A 80 15.05 -19.66 4.52
C GLU A 80 14.65 -19.65 3.05
N GLY A 81 15.59 -19.45 2.12
CA GLY A 81 15.32 -19.43 0.68
C GLY A 81 14.71 -20.74 0.17
N PHE A 82 15.20 -21.88 0.65
CA PHE A 82 14.65 -23.20 0.32
C PHE A 82 13.24 -23.38 0.88
N LEU A 83 13.00 -23.05 2.15
CA LEU A 83 11.73 -23.28 2.84
C LEU A 83 10.64 -22.31 2.35
N MET A 84 10.99 -21.04 2.14
CA MET A 84 10.06 -20.07 1.53
C MET A 84 9.64 -20.54 0.13
N SER A 85 10.56 -21.09 -0.66
CA SER A 85 10.24 -21.67 -1.97
C SER A 85 9.33 -22.90 -1.84
N ARG A 86 9.53 -23.74 -0.84
CA ARG A 86 8.67 -24.90 -0.58
C ARG A 86 7.23 -24.49 -0.28
N ASP A 87 7.04 -23.37 0.43
CA ASP A 87 5.73 -22.84 0.82
C ASP A 87 5.08 -21.94 -0.24
N ARG A 88 5.88 -21.14 -0.97
CA ARG A 88 5.40 -19.94 -1.71
C ARG A 88 5.95 -19.82 -3.15
N PHE A 89 6.65 -20.82 -3.70
CA PHE A 89 7.35 -20.72 -4.99
C PHE A 89 6.49 -20.17 -6.13
N ALA A 90 5.23 -20.57 -6.18
CA ALA A 90 4.28 -20.09 -7.18
C ALA A 90 4.10 -18.56 -7.13
N GLN A 91 3.93 -18.00 -5.94
CA GLN A 91 3.83 -16.56 -5.72
C GLN A 91 5.15 -15.88 -6.08
N MET A 92 6.27 -16.39 -5.56
CA MET A 92 7.61 -15.82 -5.78
C MET A 92 7.96 -15.72 -7.27
N GLU A 93 7.80 -16.81 -8.03
CA GLU A 93 8.12 -16.84 -9.45
C GLU A 93 7.16 -15.99 -10.29
N PHE A 94 5.89 -15.93 -9.92
CA PHE A 94 4.91 -15.07 -10.59
C PHE A 94 5.26 -13.58 -10.40
N ILE A 95 5.58 -13.17 -9.17
CA ILE A 95 6.01 -11.79 -8.87
C ILE A 95 7.33 -11.49 -9.61
N ARG A 96 8.34 -12.35 -9.50
CA ARG A 96 9.63 -12.20 -10.18
C ARG A 96 9.47 -11.94 -11.68
N ARG A 97 8.63 -12.74 -12.36
CA ARG A 97 8.40 -12.56 -13.81
C ARG A 97 7.72 -11.25 -14.15
N ASN A 98 6.76 -10.83 -13.35
CA ASN A 98 6.12 -9.52 -13.49
C ASN A 98 7.14 -8.38 -13.33
N VAL A 99 7.95 -8.44 -12.27
CA VAL A 99 8.95 -7.43 -11.93
C VAL A 99 10.04 -7.34 -13.01
N LEU A 100 10.50 -8.47 -13.53
CA LEU A 100 11.54 -8.51 -14.57
C LEU A 100 10.99 -8.27 -16.00
N GLY A 101 9.68 -8.14 -16.18
CA GLY A 101 9.05 -8.04 -17.51
C GLY A 101 9.31 -9.29 -18.35
N ARG A 102 8.97 -10.49 -17.83
CA ARG A 102 9.24 -11.80 -18.43
C ARG A 102 8.03 -12.74 -18.50
N LEU A 103 6.81 -12.20 -18.37
CA LEU A 103 5.59 -13.00 -18.49
C LEU A 103 5.35 -13.49 -19.92
N ALA A 104 5.65 -12.68 -20.93
CA ALA A 104 5.49 -13.04 -22.33
C ALA A 104 6.35 -14.23 -22.76
N GLU A 105 7.45 -14.51 -22.05
CA GLU A 105 8.28 -15.71 -22.28
C GLU A 105 7.48 -17.01 -22.16
N VAL A 106 6.42 -17.02 -21.36
CA VAL A 106 5.62 -18.22 -21.08
C VAL A 106 4.21 -18.13 -21.65
N ALA A 107 3.57 -16.98 -21.57
CA ALA A 107 2.16 -16.81 -21.90
C ALA A 107 1.90 -15.81 -23.04
N GLY A 108 2.91 -15.14 -23.59
CA GLY A 108 2.75 -14.11 -24.63
C GLY A 108 2.15 -14.60 -25.94
N ALA A 109 2.26 -15.90 -26.24
CA ALA A 109 1.58 -16.51 -27.39
C ALA A 109 0.05 -16.68 -27.16
N LEU A 110 -0.40 -16.68 -25.91
CA LEU A 110 -1.79 -16.81 -25.49
C LEU A 110 -2.44 -15.44 -25.26
N ASP A 111 -1.66 -14.50 -24.77
CA ASP A 111 -2.07 -13.11 -24.51
C ASP A 111 -1.00 -12.14 -25.01
N ALA A 112 -1.27 -11.48 -26.13
CA ALA A 112 -0.36 -10.49 -26.72
C ALA A 112 -0.20 -9.22 -25.83
N GLY A 113 -1.15 -8.93 -24.94
CA GLY A 113 -1.06 -7.82 -23.99
C GLY A 113 0.10 -7.96 -23.00
N LEU A 114 0.58 -9.20 -22.76
CA LEU A 114 1.74 -9.44 -21.90
C LEU A 114 3.04 -8.86 -22.48
N VAL A 115 3.13 -8.66 -23.79
CA VAL A 115 4.30 -7.99 -24.40
C VAL A 115 4.39 -6.54 -23.98
N ASP A 116 3.27 -5.83 -23.99
CA ASP A 116 3.21 -4.43 -23.54
C ASP A 116 3.39 -4.35 -22.03
N ALA A 117 2.84 -5.29 -21.28
CA ALA A 117 3.02 -5.41 -19.85
C ALA A 117 4.50 -5.64 -19.47
N ASP A 118 5.21 -6.53 -20.16
CA ASP A 118 6.65 -6.76 -19.94
C ASP A 118 7.48 -5.52 -20.32
N TYR A 119 7.09 -4.82 -21.40
CA TYR A 119 7.75 -3.58 -21.78
C TYR A 119 7.59 -2.49 -20.71
N GLU A 120 6.39 -2.32 -20.15
CA GLU A 120 6.10 -1.37 -19.08
C GLU A 120 6.93 -1.65 -17.81
N ALA A 121 7.09 -2.92 -17.42
CA ALA A 121 7.95 -3.30 -16.29
C ALA A 121 9.44 -2.93 -16.54
N ARG A 122 9.89 -3.03 -17.80
CA ARG A 122 11.26 -2.64 -18.19
C ARG A 122 11.46 -1.14 -18.24
N VAL A 123 10.42 -0.36 -18.60
CA VAL A 123 10.41 1.10 -18.49
C VAL A 123 10.50 1.52 -17.02
N ALA A 124 9.74 0.88 -16.12
CA ALA A 124 9.84 1.07 -14.67
C ALA A 124 11.24 0.75 -14.11
N GLY A 125 11.98 -0.14 -14.78
CA GLY A 125 13.42 -0.33 -14.58
C GLY A 125 13.81 -1.25 -13.43
N TYR A 126 12.90 -2.02 -12.82
CA TYR A 126 13.20 -2.87 -11.68
C TYR A 126 14.39 -3.81 -11.92
N GLY A 127 14.33 -4.60 -12.99
CA GLY A 127 15.40 -5.54 -13.35
C GLY A 127 16.73 -4.84 -13.68
N ARG A 128 16.67 -3.63 -14.28
CA ARG A 128 17.86 -2.81 -14.51
C ARG A 128 18.49 -2.38 -13.19
N MET A 129 17.68 -1.86 -12.27
CA MET A 129 18.15 -1.42 -10.96
C MET A 129 18.68 -2.59 -10.13
N GLY A 130 18.01 -3.75 -10.12
CA GLY A 130 18.52 -4.94 -9.45
C GLY A 130 19.93 -5.34 -9.91
N ARG A 131 20.18 -5.31 -11.22
CA ARG A 131 21.53 -5.58 -11.75
C ARG A 131 22.56 -4.53 -11.34
N LEU A 132 22.21 -3.24 -11.37
CA LEU A 132 23.12 -2.15 -11.01
C LEU A 132 23.47 -2.20 -9.51
N ILE A 133 22.48 -2.43 -8.65
CA ILE A 133 22.69 -2.57 -7.20
C ILE A 133 23.59 -3.79 -6.94
N TRP A 134 23.28 -4.94 -7.54
CA TRP A 134 24.09 -6.14 -7.37
C TRP A 134 25.54 -5.94 -7.84
N GLN A 135 25.74 -5.21 -8.95
CA GLN A 135 27.07 -4.88 -9.44
C GLN A 135 27.82 -3.95 -8.49
N ASP A 136 27.17 -2.92 -7.96
CA ASP A 136 27.77 -1.99 -7.00
C ASP A 136 28.22 -2.70 -5.73
N LEU A 137 27.40 -3.60 -5.19
CA LEU A 137 27.70 -4.41 -4.03
C LEU A 137 28.92 -5.34 -4.21
N GLN A 138 29.28 -5.74 -5.44
CA GLN A 138 30.48 -6.56 -5.67
C GLN A 138 31.78 -5.79 -5.34
N ASP A 139 31.78 -4.48 -5.54
CA ASP A 139 32.94 -3.61 -5.33
C ASP A 139 32.90 -2.93 -3.94
N SER A 140 31.79 -2.99 -3.21
CA SER A 140 31.66 -2.39 -1.88
C SER A 140 32.49 -3.10 -0.83
N THR A 141 33.12 -2.30 0.03
CA THR A 141 33.87 -2.75 1.22
C THR A 141 33.19 -2.34 2.53
N ASP A 142 32.05 -1.72 2.46
CA ASP A 142 31.22 -1.45 3.64
C ASP A 142 30.80 -2.79 4.29
N PRO A 143 30.98 -2.97 5.61
CA PRO A 143 30.68 -4.25 6.25
C PRO A 143 29.21 -4.69 6.08
N LEU A 144 28.27 -3.74 6.09
CA LEU A 144 26.85 -4.07 5.97
C LEU A 144 26.48 -4.42 4.51
N ASP A 145 27.09 -3.76 3.52
CA ASP A 145 26.94 -4.15 2.11
C ASP A 145 27.51 -5.54 1.84
N VAL A 146 28.70 -5.84 2.40
CA VAL A 146 29.31 -7.19 2.28
C VAL A 146 28.37 -8.24 2.86
N ARG A 147 27.82 -8.00 4.06
CA ARG A 147 26.86 -8.91 4.70
C ARG A 147 25.58 -9.04 3.88
N THR A 148 25.02 -7.93 3.36
CA THR A 148 23.82 -7.95 2.52
C THR A 148 24.04 -8.75 1.24
N ARG A 149 25.22 -8.63 0.62
CA ARG A 149 25.62 -9.43 -0.55
C ARG A 149 25.64 -10.93 -0.22
N GLU A 150 26.19 -11.31 0.92
CA GLU A 150 26.26 -12.71 1.38
C GLU A 150 24.86 -13.26 1.68
N VAL A 151 24.00 -12.48 2.35
CA VAL A 151 22.59 -12.81 2.61
C VAL A 151 21.83 -13.03 1.30
N ALA A 152 21.91 -12.09 0.34
CA ALA A 152 21.22 -12.21 -0.93
C ALA A 152 21.69 -13.44 -1.75
N GLN A 153 23.00 -13.76 -1.72
CA GLN A 153 23.54 -14.94 -2.39
C GLN A 153 23.05 -16.24 -1.73
N ALA A 154 23.16 -16.36 -0.40
CA ALA A 154 22.72 -17.56 0.31
C ALA A 154 21.21 -17.83 0.12
N PHE A 155 20.38 -16.79 0.16
CA PHE A 155 18.95 -16.89 -0.07
C PHE A 155 18.64 -17.45 -1.48
N VAL A 156 19.29 -16.89 -2.50
CA VAL A 156 19.13 -17.34 -3.90
C VAL A 156 19.65 -18.76 -4.09
N ASP A 157 20.74 -19.13 -3.45
CA ASP A 157 21.26 -20.51 -3.47
C ASP A 157 20.21 -21.48 -2.90
N GLY A 158 19.56 -21.14 -1.79
CA GLY A 158 18.44 -21.90 -1.22
C GLY A 158 17.25 -22.07 -2.20
N ILE A 159 16.82 -20.99 -2.85
CA ILE A 159 15.78 -21.03 -3.89
C ILE A 159 16.19 -21.97 -5.03
N ASN A 160 17.42 -21.87 -5.51
CA ASN A 160 17.91 -22.68 -6.61
C ASN A 160 18.05 -24.18 -6.23
N LEU A 161 18.35 -24.48 -4.98
CA LEU A 161 18.31 -25.86 -4.46
C LEU A 161 16.89 -26.44 -4.49
N TYR A 162 15.88 -25.64 -4.12
CA TYR A 162 14.48 -26.04 -4.27
C TYR A 162 14.13 -26.30 -5.74
N ILE A 163 14.49 -25.39 -6.63
CA ILE A 163 14.27 -25.54 -8.09
C ILE A 163 14.94 -26.84 -8.60
N ALA A 164 16.17 -27.14 -8.18
CA ALA A 164 16.85 -28.36 -8.54
C ALA A 164 16.13 -29.60 -7.99
N ALA A 165 15.66 -29.56 -6.74
CA ALA A 165 14.89 -30.65 -6.14
C ALA A 165 13.58 -30.94 -6.90
N VAL A 166 12.90 -29.90 -7.36
CA VAL A 166 11.69 -30.02 -8.22
C VAL A 166 12.04 -30.65 -9.56
N ARG A 167 13.11 -30.21 -10.23
CA ARG A 167 13.58 -30.78 -11.51
C ARG A 167 13.95 -32.27 -11.38
N ASP A 168 14.46 -32.64 -10.22
CA ASP A 168 14.82 -34.04 -9.91
C ASP A 168 13.62 -34.88 -9.42
N GLY A 169 12.44 -34.28 -9.25
CA GLY A 169 11.22 -34.93 -8.76
C GLY A 169 11.28 -35.27 -7.26
N ARG A 170 12.14 -34.60 -6.48
CA ARG A 170 12.24 -34.74 -5.04
C ARG A 170 11.29 -33.80 -4.28
N GLU A 171 10.91 -32.68 -4.89
CA GLU A 171 9.93 -31.72 -4.38
C GLU A 171 8.79 -31.51 -5.38
N ASN A 172 7.63 -31.11 -4.90
CA ASN A 172 6.44 -30.85 -5.72
C ASN A 172 6.27 -29.34 -5.92
N ALA A 173 6.39 -28.86 -7.16
CA ALA A 173 6.21 -27.45 -7.49
C ALA A 173 4.76 -27.09 -7.87
N ILE A 174 3.87 -28.08 -7.92
CA ILE A 174 2.53 -27.93 -8.47
C ILE A 174 1.54 -28.58 -7.52
N PHE A 175 0.66 -27.78 -7.00
CA PHE A 175 -0.46 -28.21 -6.18
C PHE A 175 -1.78 -27.91 -6.90
N ARG A 176 -2.86 -28.46 -6.41
CA ARG A 176 -4.20 -28.29 -6.99
C ARG A 176 -4.56 -26.81 -7.11
N GLY A 177 -5.01 -26.37 -8.27
CA GLY A 177 -5.36 -24.99 -8.59
C GLY A 177 -4.24 -24.17 -9.23
N ALA A 178 -2.99 -24.60 -9.09
CA ALA A 178 -1.82 -23.91 -9.67
C ALA A 178 -1.34 -24.51 -11.01
N GLU A 179 -2.17 -25.28 -11.71
CA GLU A 179 -1.79 -25.95 -12.96
C GLU A 179 -1.35 -24.98 -14.07
N ALA A 180 -1.84 -23.73 -14.04
CA ALA A 180 -1.38 -22.68 -14.94
C ALA A 180 0.14 -22.41 -14.80
N LEU A 181 0.70 -22.63 -13.61
CA LEU A 181 2.14 -22.50 -13.37
C LEU A 181 2.99 -23.60 -13.95
N GLN A 182 2.42 -24.76 -14.36
CA GLN A 182 3.17 -25.77 -15.10
C GLN A 182 3.79 -25.18 -16.36
N LEU A 183 3.09 -24.27 -17.03
CA LEU A 183 3.61 -23.57 -18.20
C LEU A 183 4.83 -22.71 -17.86
N ILE A 184 4.86 -22.16 -16.65
CA ILE A 184 5.97 -21.32 -16.15
C ILE A 184 7.13 -22.19 -15.71
N THR A 185 6.90 -23.20 -14.87
CA THR A 185 7.93 -24.05 -14.25
C THR A 185 8.65 -24.96 -15.24
N PHE A 186 7.96 -25.42 -16.28
CA PHE A 186 8.54 -26.32 -17.29
C PHE A 186 8.83 -25.64 -18.64
N SER A 187 8.73 -24.32 -18.71
CA SER A 187 9.12 -23.55 -19.89
C SER A 187 10.61 -23.72 -20.17
N PRO A 188 11.05 -23.81 -21.45
CA PRO A 188 12.46 -23.79 -21.80
C PRO A 188 13.16 -22.46 -21.42
N TYR A 189 12.39 -21.43 -21.05
CA TYR A 189 12.88 -20.13 -20.57
C TYR A 189 12.93 -20.03 -19.04
N PHE A 190 12.63 -21.11 -18.33
CA PHE A 190 12.77 -21.13 -16.88
C PHE A 190 14.26 -21.10 -16.51
N THR A 191 14.65 -20.04 -15.79
CA THR A 191 16.04 -19.82 -15.34
C THR A 191 16.11 -19.89 -13.82
N ASP A 192 17.28 -20.29 -13.32
CA ASP A 192 17.58 -20.15 -11.91
C ASP A 192 17.49 -18.65 -11.51
N TRP A 193 17.30 -18.41 -10.23
CA TRP A 193 17.31 -17.06 -9.68
C TRP A 193 18.75 -16.54 -9.59
N GLU A 194 18.89 -15.24 -9.72
CA GLU A 194 20.14 -14.50 -9.50
C GLU A 194 19.96 -13.51 -8.35
N PRO A 195 21.00 -13.17 -7.56
CA PRO A 195 20.86 -12.15 -6.50
C PRO A 195 20.31 -10.81 -7.00
N ALA A 196 20.60 -10.44 -8.25
CA ALA A 196 20.00 -9.27 -8.89
C ALA A 196 18.47 -9.30 -8.94
N ASP A 197 17.84 -10.50 -8.94
CA ASP A 197 16.38 -10.65 -8.92
C ASP A 197 15.82 -10.23 -7.56
N VAL A 198 16.52 -10.56 -6.47
CA VAL A 198 16.15 -10.13 -5.10
C VAL A 198 16.15 -8.60 -5.00
N PHE A 199 17.18 -7.93 -5.50
CA PHE A 199 17.24 -6.47 -5.52
C PHE A 199 16.22 -5.84 -6.47
N ALA A 200 15.88 -6.49 -7.57
CA ALA A 200 14.80 -6.06 -8.44
C ALA A 200 13.44 -6.14 -7.73
N MET A 201 13.18 -7.19 -6.96
CA MET A 201 11.99 -7.36 -6.16
C MET A 201 11.94 -6.35 -4.99
N ALA A 202 13.05 -6.11 -4.30
CA ALA A 202 13.14 -5.08 -3.26
C ALA A 202 12.85 -3.68 -3.85
N ARG A 203 13.39 -3.36 -5.02
CA ARG A 203 13.10 -2.10 -5.72
C ARG A 203 11.64 -1.99 -6.16
N PHE A 204 11.02 -3.07 -6.60
CA PHE A 204 9.59 -3.11 -6.88
C PHE A 204 8.76 -2.83 -5.62
N GLN A 205 9.09 -3.43 -4.48
CA GLN A 205 8.41 -3.17 -3.21
C GLN A 205 8.53 -1.69 -2.81
N ALA A 206 9.75 -1.12 -2.83
CA ALA A 206 9.97 0.29 -2.52
C ALA A 206 9.18 1.22 -3.46
N MET A 207 9.22 0.94 -4.78
CA MET A 207 8.51 1.74 -5.77
C MET A 207 6.98 1.63 -5.62
N SER A 208 6.44 0.44 -5.38
CA SER A 208 4.99 0.26 -5.21
C SER A 208 4.43 1.03 -4.00
N LEU A 209 5.27 1.38 -3.03
CA LEU A 209 4.88 2.07 -1.80
C LEU A 209 5.25 3.57 -1.79
N SER A 210 6.00 4.08 -2.80
CA SER A 210 6.51 5.45 -2.78
C SER A 210 6.41 6.21 -4.11
N TYR A 211 6.20 5.53 -5.22
CA TYR A 211 6.22 6.16 -6.54
C TYR A 211 4.86 6.81 -6.84
N ASP A 212 4.84 8.12 -6.97
CA ASP A 212 3.61 8.91 -7.11
C ASP A 212 3.50 9.69 -8.43
N ALA A 213 4.38 9.45 -9.41
CA ALA A 213 4.34 10.10 -10.72
C ALA A 213 2.96 10.02 -11.43
N GLY A 214 2.21 8.94 -11.21
CA GLY A 214 0.84 8.81 -11.67
C GLY A 214 -0.10 9.84 -11.04
N ALA A 215 0.12 10.17 -9.77
CA ALA A 215 -0.65 11.19 -9.05
C ALA A 215 -0.38 12.60 -9.62
N ASP A 216 0.87 12.96 -9.91
CA ASP A 216 1.24 14.24 -10.51
C ASP A 216 0.56 14.45 -11.87
N ILE A 217 0.58 13.41 -12.71
CA ILE A 217 -0.10 13.41 -14.00
C ILE A 217 -1.61 13.54 -13.82
N SER A 218 -2.19 12.79 -12.89
CA SER A 218 -3.63 12.82 -12.59
C SER A 218 -4.08 14.20 -12.09
N ARG A 219 -3.31 14.82 -11.16
CA ARG A 219 -3.56 16.17 -10.65
C ARG A 219 -3.44 17.22 -11.74
N THR A 220 -2.36 17.17 -12.54
CA THR A 220 -2.16 18.10 -13.67
C THR A 220 -3.30 17.99 -14.68
N ARG A 221 -3.72 16.78 -15.02
CA ARG A 221 -4.83 16.48 -15.92
C ARG A 221 -6.18 17.00 -15.38
N THR A 222 -6.40 16.84 -14.07
CA THR A 222 -7.58 17.34 -13.37
C THR A 222 -7.61 18.86 -13.40
N LEU A 223 -6.51 19.53 -13.11
CA LEU A 223 -6.39 20.97 -13.17
C LEU A 223 -6.64 21.50 -14.59
N ALA A 224 -6.11 20.84 -15.62
CA ALA A 224 -6.36 21.19 -17.02
C ALA A 224 -7.85 21.04 -17.37
N ALA A 225 -8.51 19.96 -16.95
CA ALA A 225 -9.93 19.72 -17.19
C ALA A 225 -10.82 20.77 -16.49
N ILE A 226 -10.49 21.16 -15.26
CA ILE A 226 -11.19 22.24 -14.54
C ILE A 226 -11.06 23.58 -15.29
N ALA A 227 -9.84 23.91 -15.74
CA ALA A 227 -9.58 25.15 -16.48
C ALA A 227 -10.32 25.19 -17.82
N GLU A 228 -10.45 24.07 -18.51
CA GLU A 228 -11.20 23.95 -19.77
C GLU A 228 -12.71 24.04 -19.52
N THR A 229 -13.23 23.35 -18.52
CA THR A 229 -14.68 23.22 -18.26
C THR A 229 -15.24 24.46 -17.55
N PHE A 230 -14.54 24.94 -16.52
CA PHE A 230 -15.01 26.03 -15.63
C PHE A 230 -14.17 27.31 -15.72
N GLY A 231 -13.37 27.49 -16.79
CA GLY A 231 -12.40 28.60 -16.93
C GLY A 231 -13.03 30.00 -17.09
N GLY A 232 -14.35 30.16 -17.01
CA GLY A 232 -15.03 31.46 -17.03
C GLY A 232 -14.69 32.29 -15.77
N ALA A 233 -14.29 33.58 -15.95
CA ALA A 233 -13.76 34.39 -14.85
C ALA A 233 -14.75 34.62 -13.67
N THR A 234 -16.02 34.28 -13.82
CA THR A 234 -17.04 34.41 -12.76
C THR A 234 -17.63 33.07 -12.31
N ASP A 235 -17.15 31.95 -12.82
CA ASP A 235 -17.62 30.62 -12.41
C ASP A 235 -16.99 30.20 -11.08
N PRO A 236 -17.75 30.08 -9.98
CA PRO A 236 -17.17 29.72 -8.68
C PRO A 236 -16.64 28.25 -8.64
N ARG A 237 -17.04 27.40 -9.61
CA ARG A 237 -16.55 26.01 -9.71
C ARG A 237 -15.08 25.92 -10.13
N ARG A 238 -14.44 27.03 -10.51
CA ARG A 238 -12.98 27.12 -10.68
C ARG A 238 -12.21 26.74 -9.41
N ALA A 239 -12.84 26.89 -8.25
CA ALA A 239 -12.30 26.47 -6.97
C ALA A 239 -12.25 24.94 -6.77
N MET A 240 -12.76 24.14 -7.73
CA MET A 240 -12.91 22.69 -7.56
C MET A 240 -11.59 21.99 -7.25
N PHE A 241 -10.45 22.44 -7.79
CA PHE A 241 -9.17 21.85 -7.43
C PHE A 241 -8.89 22.06 -5.95
N HIS A 242 -8.92 23.30 -5.46
CA HIS A 242 -8.71 23.63 -4.04
C HIS A 242 -9.71 22.87 -3.13
N ASP A 243 -10.99 22.90 -3.48
CA ASP A 243 -12.07 22.44 -2.60
C ASP A 243 -12.20 20.91 -2.57
N VAL A 244 -12.01 20.22 -3.72
CA VAL A 244 -12.25 18.78 -3.84
C VAL A 244 -10.95 17.99 -3.96
N PHE A 245 -9.98 18.44 -4.75
CA PHE A 245 -8.75 17.69 -5.05
C PHE A 245 -7.49 18.20 -4.33
N GLY A 246 -7.60 19.28 -3.54
CA GLY A 246 -6.46 19.89 -2.85
C GLY A 246 -6.07 19.14 -1.57
N ASP A 247 -4.92 19.54 -1.02
CA ASP A 247 -4.25 18.85 0.08
C ASP A 247 -4.71 19.28 1.48
N LEU A 248 -5.67 20.21 1.60
CA LEU A 248 -6.16 20.70 2.89
C LEU A 248 -6.75 19.55 3.73
N PRO A 249 -6.15 19.15 4.86
CA PRO A 249 -6.66 18.06 5.67
C PRO A 249 -7.96 18.45 6.37
N SER A 250 -8.96 17.57 6.40
CA SER A 250 -10.16 17.78 7.20
C SER A 250 -9.89 17.58 8.69
N ARG A 251 -8.92 16.73 9.03
CA ARG A 251 -8.46 16.42 10.40
C ARG A 251 -6.96 16.66 10.54
N PRO A 252 -6.51 17.90 10.87
CA PRO A 252 -5.09 18.22 10.98
C PRO A 252 -4.51 17.70 12.32
N VAL A 253 -4.15 16.41 12.35
CA VAL A 253 -3.54 15.73 13.50
C VAL A 253 -2.20 15.16 13.10
N TYR A 254 -1.13 15.65 13.68
CA TYR A 254 0.24 15.39 13.27
C TYR A 254 0.96 14.42 14.21
N THR A 255 1.95 13.68 13.68
CA THR A 255 2.84 12.83 14.49
C THR A 255 3.78 13.69 15.33
N ARG A 256 4.27 14.79 14.79
CA ARG A 256 5.14 15.75 15.48
C ARG A 256 4.66 17.17 15.21
N ASP A 257 4.35 17.91 16.27
CA ASP A 257 4.00 19.32 16.19
C ASP A 257 5.24 20.22 16.05
N GLY A 258 5.03 21.41 15.49
CA GLY A 258 6.03 22.49 15.49
C GLY A 258 7.18 22.31 14.49
N PHE A 259 7.08 21.41 13.53
CA PHE A 259 8.10 21.22 12.50
C PHE A 259 8.30 22.47 11.63
N ASN A 260 7.21 23.16 11.29
CA ASN A 260 7.20 24.39 10.49
C ASN A 260 6.90 25.65 11.31
N ASP A 261 7.15 25.65 12.62
CA ASP A 261 6.87 26.80 13.53
C ASP A 261 7.87 27.97 13.41
N GLY A 262 8.73 27.95 12.38
CA GLY A 262 9.79 28.96 12.17
C GLY A 262 11.03 28.78 13.06
N SER A 263 11.04 27.82 13.97
CA SER A 263 12.23 27.53 14.80
C SER A 263 13.34 26.87 13.97
N THR A 264 12.97 26.21 12.88
CA THR A 264 13.87 25.57 11.89
C THR A 264 14.28 26.51 10.75
N GLU A 265 13.53 27.58 10.47
CA GLU A 265 13.84 28.55 9.39
C GLU A 265 15.25 29.20 9.54
N ALA A 266 15.73 29.38 10.79
CA ALA A 266 17.06 29.93 11.04
C ALA A 266 18.22 29.03 10.56
N LEU A 267 17.96 27.79 10.17
CA LEU A 267 18.95 26.81 9.73
C LEU A 267 18.89 26.54 8.21
N LEU A 268 17.89 27.10 7.51
CA LEU A 268 17.81 26.99 6.04
C LEU A 268 18.80 27.97 5.39
N PRO A 269 19.50 27.57 4.32
CA PRO A 269 20.06 28.57 3.43
C PRO A 269 18.90 29.45 2.98
N GLU A 270 19.11 30.80 3.02
CA GLU A 270 18.11 31.76 2.53
C GLU A 270 17.64 31.27 1.15
N LEU A 271 16.45 30.65 1.11
CA LEU A 271 15.76 30.45 -0.14
C LEU A 271 15.55 31.85 -0.69
N GLY A 272 16.19 32.18 -1.82
CA GLY A 272 16.10 33.49 -2.45
C GLY A 272 14.63 33.90 -2.61
N PRO A 273 14.33 35.20 -2.84
CA PRO A 273 12.96 35.66 -2.96
C PRO A 273 12.23 34.83 -4.01
N ARG A 274 11.17 34.15 -3.60
CA ARG A 274 10.32 33.34 -4.50
C ARG A 274 9.85 34.23 -5.65
N PRO A 275 10.11 33.88 -6.91
CA PRO A 275 9.55 34.60 -8.04
C PRO A 275 8.06 34.24 -8.11
N LEU A 276 7.20 35.07 -7.51
CA LEU A 276 5.76 34.86 -7.53
C LEU A 276 5.18 35.10 -8.93
N GLY A 277 4.33 34.19 -9.40
CA GLY A 277 3.34 34.49 -10.42
C GLY A 277 3.71 34.18 -11.88
N ARG A 278 4.56 33.20 -12.17
CA ARG A 278 4.59 32.65 -13.54
C ARG A 278 3.35 31.78 -13.75
N PRO A 279 2.62 31.89 -14.88
CA PRO A 279 1.57 30.94 -15.19
C PRO A 279 2.15 29.55 -15.34
N MET A 280 1.52 28.54 -14.69
CA MET A 280 1.88 27.14 -14.90
C MET A 280 1.76 26.80 -16.41
N ARG A 281 2.78 26.15 -16.96
CA ARG A 281 2.76 25.63 -18.31
C ARG A 281 2.19 24.21 -18.29
N LEU A 282 0.89 24.10 -18.57
CA LEU A 282 0.25 22.79 -18.64
C LEU A 282 0.73 22.02 -19.89
N PRO A 283 1.06 20.73 -19.75
CA PRO A 283 1.31 19.84 -20.89
C PRO A 283 0.10 19.73 -21.82
N PRO A 284 0.30 19.35 -23.08
CA PRO A 284 -0.81 19.00 -23.97
C PRO A 284 -1.65 17.88 -23.34
N LEU A 285 -2.98 17.99 -23.36
CA LEU A 285 -3.87 16.96 -22.83
C LEU A 285 -3.58 15.57 -23.40
N ALA A 286 -3.22 15.49 -24.70
CA ALA A 286 -2.85 14.22 -25.32
C ALA A 286 -1.62 13.55 -24.70
N ALA A 287 -0.64 14.33 -24.22
CA ALA A 287 0.52 13.79 -23.48
C ALA A 287 0.10 13.26 -22.12
N LEU A 288 -0.73 14.01 -21.41
CA LEU A 288 -1.27 13.60 -20.10
C LEU A 288 -2.16 12.36 -20.21
N ASP A 289 -3.02 12.26 -21.22
CA ASP A 289 -3.90 11.11 -21.43
C ASP A 289 -3.11 9.85 -21.79
N GLY A 290 -2.09 9.98 -22.63
CA GLY A 290 -1.24 8.86 -22.99
C GLY A 290 -0.42 8.34 -21.80
N ALA A 291 0.14 9.24 -21.00
CA ALA A 291 0.87 8.90 -19.78
C ALA A 291 -0.05 8.29 -18.71
N ALA A 292 -1.24 8.86 -18.50
CA ALA A 292 -2.21 8.33 -17.53
C ALA A 292 -2.55 6.86 -17.82
N GLY A 293 -2.74 6.50 -19.10
CA GLY A 293 -3.00 5.11 -19.48
C GLY A 293 -1.83 4.15 -19.12
N PHE A 294 -0.59 4.61 -19.17
CA PHE A 294 0.56 3.84 -18.70
C PHE A 294 0.50 3.59 -17.20
N PHE A 295 0.29 4.64 -16.39
CA PHE A 295 0.24 4.52 -14.93
C PHE A 295 -0.98 3.74 -14.44
N GLU A 296 -2.16 3.93 -15.04
CA GLU A 296 -3.37 3.14 -14.71
C GLU A 296 -3.13 1.63 -14.89
N ARG A 297 -2.36 1.21 -15.92
CA ARG A 297 -2.01 -0.20 -16.10
C ARG A 297 -0.95 -0.67 -15.12
N MET A 298 0.01 0.19 -14.78
CA MET A 298 1.04 -0.10 -13.78
C MET A 298 0.40 -0.29 -12.40
N ASP A 299 -0.48 0.61 -11.97
CA ASP A 299 -1.19 0.53 -10.70
C ASP A 299 -2.08 -0.73 -10.63
N ALA A 300 -2.80 -1.05 -11.70
CA ALA A 300 -3.59 -2.28 -11.78
C ALA A 300 -2.73 -3.54 -11.64
N ARG A 301 -1.48 -3.53 -12.13
CA ARG A 301 -0.53 -4.62 -11.95
C ARG A 301 -0.01 -4.70 -10.52
N ILE A 302 0.39 -3.58 -9.93
CA ILE A 302 0.83 -3.49 -8.54
C ILE A 302 -0.24 -4.06 -7.61
N ALA A 303 -1.50 -3.66 -7.81
CA ALA A 303 -2.65 -4.18 -7.07
C ALA A 303 -2.85 -5.69 -7.26
N ALA A 304 -2.71 -6.19 -8.49
CA ALA A 304 -2.82 -7.63 -8.79
C ALA A 304 -1.70 -8.48 -8.16
N LEU A 305 -0.56 -7.87 -7.85
CA LEU A 305 0.56 -8.52 -7.13
C LEU A 305 0.46 -8.39 -5.60
N GLY A 306 -0.63 -7.81 -5.09
CA GLY A 306 -0.88 -7.73 -3.66
C GLY A 306 -0.30 -6.50 -2.96
N MET A 307 0.27 -5.54 -3.70
CA MET A 307 0.97 -4.39 -3.12
C MET A 307 0.10 -3.16 -2.89
N GLY A 308 -1.22 -3.31 -2.96
CA GLY A 308 -2.17 -2.26 -2.65
C GLY A 308 -3.01 -1.82 -3.83
N ASP A 309 -4.04 -1.05 -3.53
CA ASP A 309 -4.96 -0.41 -4.46
C ASP A 309 -5.07 1.10 -4.13
N GLU A 310 -6.06 1.79 -4.71
CA GLU A 310 -6.34 3.21 -4.44
C GLU A 310 -6.71 3.51 -2.97
N HIS A 311 -7.00 2.47 -2.17
CA HIS A 311 -7.40 2.58 -0.76
C HIS A 311 -6.33 2.05 0.20
N ARG A 312 -5.09 1.86 -0.26
CA ARG A 312 -3.97 1.43 0.58
C ARG A 312 -3.68 2.41 1.69
N GLY A 313 -3.18 1.89 2.80
CA GLY A 313 -2.79 2.67 3.95
C GLY A 313 -2.00 1.81 4.93
N SER A 314 -1.84 2.26 6.15
CA SER A 314 -1.27 1.49 7.26
C SER A 314 -1.48 2.24 8.56
N ASN A 315 -1.42 1.54 9.69
CA ASN A 315 -1.32 2.19 10.99
C ASN A 315 -0.08 1.69 11.73
N ASN A 316 0.50 2.55 12.53
CA ASN A 316 1.39 2.14 13.62
C ASN A 316 1.33 3.10 14.80
N TRP A 317 1.62 2.58 15.98
CA TRP A 317 1.80 3.39 17.17
C TRP A 317 2.70 2.72 18.19
N LEU A 318 3.34 3.55 19.01
CA LEU A 318 4.24 3.18 20.10
C LEU A 318 3.71 3.74 21.40
N VAL A 319 3.85 2.98 22.50
CA VAL A 319 3.56 3.42 23.86
C VAL A 319 4.77 3.11 24.74
N SER A 320 5.34 4.17 25.38
CA SER A 320 6.46 4.03 26.32
C SER A 320 6.05 3.25 27.57
N GLY A 321 6.99 2.52 28.14
CA GLY A 321 6.80 1.82 29.42
C GLY A 321 6.28 2.69 30.58
N ALA A 322 6.46 4.00 30.49
CA ALA A 322 5.91 4.93 31.48
C ALA A 322 4.37 4.94 31.55
N LEU A 323 3.69 4.51 30.48
CA LEU A 323 2.21 4.47 30.37
C LEU A 323 1.65 3.06 30.44
N THR A 324 2.47 2.02 30.39
CA THR A 324 2.01 0.63 30.34
C THR A 324 1.85 0.03 31.73
N ALA A 325 0.95 -0.96 31.86
CA ALA A 325 0.73 -1.70 33.09
C ALA A 325 1.94 -2.55 33.51
N SER A 326 2.71 -3.03 32.53
CA SER A 326 3.90 -3.87 32.73
C SER A 326 5.17 -3.06 33.00
N GLY A 327 5.19 -1.78 32.65
CA GLY A 327 6.40 -0.94 32.61
C GLY A 327 7.27 -1.18 31.37
N ASN A 328 6.84 -1.99 30.41
CA ASN A 328 7.55 -2.30 29.17
C ASN A 328 6.98 -1.52 28.00
N PRO A 329 7.78 -1.04 27.03
CA PRO A 329 7.27 -0.43 25.80
C PRO A 329 6.46 -1.40 24.95
N LEU A 330 5.47 -0.83 24.22
CA LEU A 330 4.59 -1.56 23.29
C LEU A 330 4.68 -0.93 21.89
N LEU A 331 4.72 -1.80 20.88
CA LEU A 331 4.64 -1.46 19.45
C LEU A 331 3.41 -2.13 18.85
N SER A 332 2.69 -1.40 18.00
CA SER A 332 1.63 -1.93 17.16
C SER A 332 1.87 -1.55 15.71
N ASN A 333 1.67 -2.48 14.77
CA ASN A 333 1.79 -2.23 13.33
C ASN A 333 0.83 -3.13 12.53
N ASP A 334 0.00 -2.51 11.71
CA ASP A 334 -0.93 -3.16 10.78
C ASP A 334 -0.87 -2.47 9.40
N PRO A 335 0.03 -2.93 8.50
CA PRO A 335 0.10 -2.46 7.11
C PRO A 335 -1.18 -2.84 6.35
N HIS A 336 -1.81 -1.85 5.68
CA HIS A 336 -3.00 -2.09 4.85
C HIS A 336 -2.60 -2.22 3.38
N LEU A 337 -2.46 -3.46 2.95
CA LEU A 337 -2.16 -3.85 1.58
C LEU A 337 -3.35 -4.61 0.98
N SER A 338 -3.23 -5.07 -0.26
CA SER A 338 -4.27 -5.92 -0.85
C SER A 338 -4.43 -7.22 -0.05
N LEU A 339 -5.66 -7.62 0.16
CA LEU A 339 -6.00 -8.87 0.83
C LEU A 339 -6.05 -9.98 -0.22
N ILE A 340 -4.96 -10.72 -0.32
CA ILE A 340 -4.74 -11.77 -1.34
C ILE A 340 -4.44 -13.14 -0.72
N SER A 341 -4.57 -14.19 -1.51
CA SER A 341 -4.14 -15.55 -1.22
C SER A 341 -3.01 -15.95 -2.18
N PRO A 342 -1.84 -16.37 -1.64
CA PRO A 342 -1.44 -16.32 -0.26
C PRO A 342 -1.24 -14.87 0.20
N PRO A 343 -1.19 -14.59 1.51
CA PRO A 343 -0.86 -13.27 2.02
C PRO A 343 0.46 -12.74 1.44
N VAL A 344 0.62 -11.41 1.41
CA VAL A 344 1.89 -10.79 0.97
C VAL A 344 3.05 -11.16 1.90
N TRP A 345 2.74 -11.43 3.14
CA TRP A 345 3.70 -11.78 4.19
C TRP A 345 3.86 -13.29 4.36
N TRP A 346 5.08 -13.69 4.72
CA TRP A 346 5.44 -15.05 5.11
C TRP A 346 6.21 -14.99 6.43
N TYR A 347 5.79 -15.75 7.45
CA TYR A 347 6.47 -15.79 8.75
C TYR A 347 7.78 -16.55 8.69
N VAL A 348 8.76 -16.09 9.47
CA VAL A 348 10.05 -16.78 9.67
C VAL A 348 10.66 -16.43 11.02
N HIS A 349 11.29 -17.39 11.66
CA HIS A 349 12.18 -17.21 12.79
C HIS A 349 13.58 -17.71 12.44
N LEU A 350 14.57 -16.82 12.50
CA LEU A 350 15.98 -17.08 12.19
C LEU A 350 16.80 -17.05 13.46
N ASN A 351 17.52 -18.13 13.79
CA ASN A 351 18.28 -18.24 15.02
C ASN A 351 19.65 -18.89 14.79
N THR A 352 20.72 -18.14 15.06
CA THR A 352 22.11 -18.66 15.10
C THR A 352 22.64 -18.74 16.51
N GLU A 353 22.00 -18.11 17.49
CA GLU A 353 22.45 -18.04 18.88
C GLU A 353 22.48 -19.43 19.54
N ARG A 354 21.42 -20.21 19.33
CA ARG A 354 21.28 -21.54 19.92
C ARG A 354 22.42 -22.50 19.52
N MET A 355 22.88 -22.41 18.28
CA MET A 355 23.95 -23.25 17.76
C MET A 355 25.37 -22.71 18.10
N GLY A 356 25.46 -21.56 18.79
CA GLY A 356 26.71 -20.93 19.19
C GLY A 356 27.49 -20.30 18.05
N GLY A 357 26.78 -19.71 17.08
CA GLY A 357 27.34 -18.94 15.96
C GLY A 357 28.19 -17.75 16.41
N GLU A 358 29.02 -17.23 15.50
CA GLU A 358 29.81 -16.00 15.76
C GLU A 358 28.94 -14.73 15.57
N ASP A 359 28.04 -14.75 14.58
CA ASP A 359 27.05 -13.68 14.34
C ASP A 359 25.71 -14.11 14.94
N LEU A 360 25.38 -13.54 16.09
CA LEU A 360 24.19 -13.92 16.84
C LEU A 360 22.94 -13.24 16.26
N ILE A 361 22.11 -14.00 15.55
CA ILE A 361 20.76 -13.63 15.15
C ILE A 361 19.77 -14.44 15.97
N ASP A 362 18.75 -13.77 16.47
CA ASP A 362 17.55 -14.37 17.04
C ASP A 362 16.38 -13.41 16.74
N ALA A 363 15.83 -13.55 15.53
CA ALA A 363 14.87 -12.60 14.98
C ALA A 363 13.68 -13.33 14.36
N GLU A 364 12.47 -12.83 14.65
CA GLU A 364 11.21 -13.37 14.14
C GLU A 364 10.32 -12.25 13.61
N GLY A 365 9.54 -12.58 12.61
CA GLY A 365 8.58 -11.66 12.00
C GLY A 365 8.13 -12.14 10.63
N VAL A 366 7.90 -11.19 9.74
CA VAL A 366 7.41 -11.45 8.40
C VAL A 366 8.37 -10.92 7.33
N ALA A 367 8.46 -11.67 6.22
CA ALA A 367 9.16 -11.30 5.00
C ALA A 367 8.18 -11.19 3.84
N PHE A 368 8.53 -10.41 2.82
CA PHE A 368 7.85 -10.51 1.51
C PHE A 368 8.31 -11.79 0.79
N ALA A 369 7.38 -12.46 0.12
CA ALA A 369 7.74 -13.66 -0.67
C ALA A 369 8.79 -13.30 -1.75
N GLY A 370 9.99 -13.87 -1.60
CA GLY A 370 11.15 -13.63 -2.47
C GLY A 370 12.16 -12.60 -1.96
N LEU A 371 12.03 -12.10 -0.73
CA LEU A 371 13.03 -11.29 -0.03
C LEU A 371 13.52 -11.99 1.22
N PRO A 372 14.84 -11.95 1.52
CA PRO A 372 15.43 -12.60 2.68
C PRO A 372 15.27 -11.81 3.97
N GLY A 373 15.36 -12.49 5.09
CA GLY A 373 15.39 -11.93 6.44
C GLY A 373 14.01 -11.53 6.95
N VAL A 374 13.98 -10.65 7.96
CA VAL A 374 12.74 -10.15 8.59
C VAL A 374 12.52 -8.70 8.21
N VAL A 375 11.46 -8.43 7.45
CA VAL A 375 11.11 -7.07 7.00
C VAL A 375 10.39 -6.29 8.10
N LEU A 376 9.40 -6.89 8.75
CA LEU A 376 8.71 -6.32 9.91
C LEU A 376 8.69 -7.38 11.01
N GLY A 377 9.11 -7.01 12.24
CA GLY A 377 9.20 -7.98 13.31
C GLY A 377 10.03 -7.50 14.49
N PHE A 378 10.80 -8.39 15.06
CA PHE A 378 11.58 -8.14 16.25
C PHE A 378 12.79 -9.09 16.34
N ASN A 379 13.77 -8.68 17.10
CA ASN A 379 14.82 -9.55 17.64
C ASN A 379 14.78 -9.52 19.18
N ARG A 380 15.77 -10.10 19.86
CA ARG A 380 15.78 -10.10 21.35
C ARG A 380 15.81 -8.72 21.99
N ASN A 381 16.24 -7.69 21.27
CA ASN A 381 16.58 -6.39 21.81
C ASN A 381 15.69 -5.27 21.29
N VAL A 382 15.26 -5.34 20.03
CA VAL A 382 14.45 -4.33 19.35
C VAL A 382 13.26 -4.94 18.64
N ALA A 383 12.17 -4.16 18.49
CA ALA A 383 11.07 -4.47 17.60
C ALA A 383 10.86 -3.28 16.63
N TRP A 384 10.48 -3.59 15.39
CA TRP A 384 10.32 -2.59 14.34
C TRP A 384 9.08 -2.81 13.48
N GLY A 385 8.56 -1.70 12.96
CA GLY A 385 7.40 -1.66 12.07
C GLY A 385 7.49 -0.51 11.09
N ALA A 386 6.63 -0.51 10.07
CA ALA A 386 6.61 0.52 9.06
C ALA A 386 5.19 0.86 8.56
N THR A 387 5.02 2.13 8.14
CA THR A 387 3.88 2.61 7.35
C THR A 387 4.41 3.52 6.23
N THR A 388 3.60 3.87 5.23
CA THR A 388 4.00 4.86 4.22
C THR A 388 3.88 6.29 4.77
N THR A 389 4.85 7.16 4.45
CA THR A 389 4.79 8.61 4.78
C THR A 389 3.95 9.38 3.78
N GLY A 390 3.96 9.01 2.51
CA GLY A 390 3.43 9.80 1.40
C GLY A 390 4.34 10.98 1.00
N TYR A 391 5.62 10.98 1.42
CA TYR A 391 6.55 12.01 0.98
C TYR A 391 6.88 11.86 -0.50
N ASP A 392 6.99 13.00 -1.18
CA ASP A 392 7.23 13.09 -2.60
C ASP A 392 8.71 12.83 -2.93
N VAL A 393 8.96 11.70 -3.57
CA VAL A 393 10.30 11.22 -4.00
C VAL A 393 10.40 11.05 -5.51
N THR A 394 9.39 11.54 -6.25
CA THR A 394 9.32 11.55 -7.72
C THR A 394 8.97 12.93 -8.25
N ASP A 395 9.35 13.24 -9.48
CA ASP A 395 8.85 14.40 -10.22
C ASP A 395 8.65 14.03 -11.69
N VAL A 396 7.60 14.57 -12.29
CA VAL A 396 7.31 14.40 -13.72
C VAL A 396 7.64 15.68 -14.47
N TYR A 397 8.37 15.55 -15.57
CA TYR A 397 8.85 16.68 -16.35
C TYR A 397 8.28 16.69 -17.76
N LEU A 398 7.87 17.88 -18.24
CA LEU A 398 7.52 18.11 -19.65
C LEU A 398 8.76 18.47 -20.45
N GLU A 399 9.24 17.53 -21.23
CA GLU A 399 10.44 17.65 -22.05
C GLU A 399 10.15 18.30 -23.40
N GLN A 400 11.14 19.05 -23.92
CA GLN A 400 11.15 19.55 -25.28
C GLN A 400 12.21 18.80 -26.10
N LEU A 401 11.76 18.00 -27.06
CA LEU A 401 12.62 17.07 -27.79
C LEU A 401 12.72 17.41 -29.27
N THR A 402 13.84 16.98 -29.88
CA THR A 402 14.09 17.14 -31.30
C THR A 402 14.59 15.81 -31.90
N GLU A 403 13.93 15.37 -32.99
CA GLU A 403 14.33 14.18 -33.72
C GLU A 403 15.67 14.41 -34.44
N VAL A 404 16.54 13.41 -34.36
CA VAL A 404 17.84 13.38 -35.04
C VAL A 404 17.87 12.24 -36.06
N ALA A 405 18.03 12.56 -37.36
CA ALA A 405 17.89 11.59 -38.45
C ALA A 405 18.83 10.38 -38.34
N ASP A 406 20.07 10.59 -37.88
CA ASP A 406 21.13 9.58 -37.82
C ASP A 406 21.75 9.55 -36.40
N GLY A 407 20.95 9.44 -35.35
CA GLY A 407 21.43 9.39 -33.97
C GLY A 407 20.28 9.37 -32.96
N PRO A 408 20.58 9.34 -31.65
CA PRO A 408 19.57 9.50 -30.63
C PRO A 408 18.93 10.88 -30.72
N ASP A 409 17.62 10.96 -30.40
CA ASP A 409 16.94 12.23 -30.26
C ASP A 409 17.57 13.07 -29.14
N THR A 410 17.30 14.37 -29.12
CA THR A 410 17.88 15.29 -28.16
C THR A 410 16.81 16.01 -27.38
N VAL A 411 17.11 16.31 -26.12
CA VAL A 411 16.26 17.12 -25.21
C VAL A 411 16.92 18.50 -25.02
N LEU A 412 16.09 19.54 -24.97
CA LEU A 412 16.54 20.92 -24.71
C LEU A 412 16.75 21.08 -23.20
N PHE A 413 17.95 21.48 -22.80
CA PHE A 413 18.31 21.63 -21.40
C PHE A 413 19.08 22.91 -21.12
N ASP A 414 18.55 23.78 -20.29
CA ASP A 414 19.21 24.99 -19.77
C ASP A 414 20.05 24.58 -18.54
N ARG A 415 21.36 24.40 -18.74
CA ARG A 415 22.24 23.80 -17.72
C ARG A 415 22.50 24.72 -16.54
N ASP A 416 22.51 26.04 -16.73
CA ASP A 416 22.70 27.00 -15.64
C ASP A 416 21.39 27.41 -14.97
N GLY A 417 20.29 26.96 -15.57
CA GLY A 417 18.96 27.06 -14.98
C GLY A 417 18.46 28.49 -14.81
N ASP A 418 18.95 29.47 -15.61
CA ASP A 418 18.51 30.85 -15.47
C ASP A 418 17.18 31.15 -16.18
N GLY A 419 16.74 30.20 -17.05
CA GLY A 419 15.51 30.26 -17.83
C GLY A 419 15.67 31.01 -19.18
N ASP A 420 16.89 31.35 -19.59
CA ASP A 420 17.18 31.83 -20.92
C ASP A 420 17.47 30.66 -21.87
N LEU A 421 16.50 30.23 -22.62
CA LEU A 421 16.62 29.09 -23.54
C LEU A 421 17.41 29.40 -24.79
N THR A 422 18.00 30.62 -24.93
CA THR A 422 18.81 30.98 -26.11
C THR A 422 20.20 30.38 -26.07
N ASP A 423 20.72 30.01 -24.92
CA ASP A 423 21.98 29.31 -24.68
C ASP A 423 21.80 27.86 -24.21
N ALA A 424 20.55 27.37 -24.08
CA ALA A 424 20.24 25.99 -23.72
C ALA A 424 20.86 24.97 -24.68
N GLU A 425 21.34 23.86 -24.13
CA GLU A 425 22.02 22.78 -24.85
C GLU A 425 21.01 21.76 -25.41
N GLN A 426 21.40 21.07 -26.48
CA GLN A 426 20.74 19.87 -26.98
C GLN A 426 21.45 18.63 -26.41
N VAL A 427 20.86 17.98 -25.42
CA VAL A 427 21.45 16.80 -24.77
C VAL A 427 20.88 15.54 -25.42
N ALA A 428 21.75 14.61 -25.85
CA ALA A 428 21.34 13.37 -26.49
C ALA A 428 20.62 12.45 -25.45
N LEU A 429 19.52 11.82 -25.86
CA LEU A 429 18.87 10.77 -25.08
C LEU A 429 19.77 9.53 -24.97
N VAL A 430 19.63 8.78 -23.91
CA VAL A 430 20.19 7.44 -23.77
C VAL A 430 19.11 6.42 -24.11
N SER A 431 19.39 5.57 -25.10
CA SER A 431 18.45 4.56 -25.56
C SER A 431 18.93 3.16 -25.18
N GLU A 432 18.12 2.39 -24.51
CA GLU A 432 18.35 0.98 -24.19
C GLU A 432 17.44 0.09 -25.05
N THR A 433 18.02 -0.93 -25.68
CA THR A 433 17.25 -1.89 -26.48
C THR A 433 16.85 -3.08 -25.63
N GLU A 434 15.57 -3.31 -25.49
CA GLU A 434 14.98 -4.40 -24.76
C GLU A 434 14.48 -5.50 -25.69
N THR A 435 14.81 -6.75 -25.36
CA THR A 435 14.35 -7.94 -26.07
C THR A 435 13.32 -8.68 -25.23
N ILE A 436 12.07 -8.64 -25.67
CA ILE A 436 10.95 -9.36 -25.04
C ILE A 436 10.81 -10.70 -25.77
N ARG A 437 11.14 -11.78 -25.07
CA ARG A 437 11.08 -13.14 -25.61
C ARG A 437 9.66 -13.67 -25.56
N LEU A 438 9.29 -14.48 -26.58
CA LEU A 438 8.00 -15.15 -26.64
C LEU A 438 8.20 -16.65 -26.93
N ALA A 439 7.56 -17.52 -26.15
CA ALA A 439 7.64 -18.96 -26.35
C ALA A 439 7.16 -19.38 -27.76
N GLY A 440 8.07 -19.90 -28.57
CA GLY A 440 7.74 -20.42 -29.91
C GLY A 440 7.41 -19.37 -30.96
N MET A 441 7.63 -18.08 -30.68
CA MET A 441 7.42 -16.95 -31.59
C MET A 441 8.69 -16.10 -31.71
N PRO A 442 8.81 -15.25 -32.73
CA PRO A 442 9.92 -14.29 -32.81
C PRO A 442 9.90 -13.30 -31.64
N ASP A 443 11.10 -12.96 -31.15
CA ASP A 443 11.28 -11.96 -30.10
C ASP A 443 10.77 -10.57 -30.54
N VAL A 444 10.24 -9.80 -29.61
CA VAL A 444 9.83 -8.40 -29.85
C VAL A 444 10.93 -7.46 -29.34
N ILE A 445 11.38 -6.58 -30.21
CA ILE A 445 12.37 -5.55 -29.85
C ILE A 445 11.62 -4.27 -29.52
N ARG A 446 11.97 -3.64 -28.39
CA ARG A 446 11.49 -2.34 -27.92
C ARG A 446 12.68 -1.48 -27.52
N THR A 447 12.49 -0.18 -27.51
CA THR A 447 13.49 0.78 -27.01
C THR A 447 12.91 1.53 -25.81
N VAL A 448 13.71 1.70 -24.78
CA VAL A 448 13.42 2.59 -23.65
C VAL A 448 14.37 3.77 -23.78
N ASP A 449 13.82 4.97 -23.89
CA ASP A 449 14.57 6.20 -23.99
C ASP A 449 14.61 6.91 -22.65
N PHE A 450 15.79 7.42 -22.27
CA PHE A 450 16.02 8.12 -21.02
C PHE A 450 16.52 9.53 -21.29
N VAL A 451 15.93 10.49 -20.59
CA VAL A 451 16.50 11.82 -20.41
C VAL A 451 17.62 11.68 -19.37
N PRO A 452 18.89 12.02 -19.69
CA PRO A 452 20.04 11.70 -18.82
C PRO A 452 19.97 12.30 -17.41
N HIS A 453 19.31 13.42 -17.23
CA HIS A 453 19.19 14.12 -15.94
C HIS A 453 17.85 13.85 -15.21
N HIS A 454 16.86 13.27 -15.88
CA HIS A 454 15.57 12.94 -15.27
C HIS A 454 15.34 11.43 -15.19
N GLY A 455 15.30 10.71 -16.30
CA GLY A 455 15.00 9.27 -16.30
C GLY A 455 14.18 8.85 -17.52
N PRO A 456 13.40 7.76 -17.43
CA PRO A 456 12.69 7.21 -18.56
C PRO A 456 11.61 8.15 -19.10
N ILE A 457 11.47 8.17 -20.44
CA ILE A 457 10.32 8.78 -21.11
C ILE A 457 9.11 7.87 -20.92
N VAL A 458 8.00 8.47 -20.46
CA VAL A 458 6.75 7.76 -20.22
C VAL A 458 6.10 7.33 -21.54
N PRO A 459 5.84 6.03 -21.75
CA PRO A 459 5.19 5.54 -22.95
C PRO A 459 3.83 6.20 -23.22
N GLY A 460 3.60 6.59 -24.46
CA GLY A 460 2.34 7.22 -24.87
C GLY A 460 2.27 8.74 -24.65
N SER A 461 3.25 9.36 -23.97
CA SER A 461 3.24 10.80 -23.67
C SER A 461 3.74 11.69 -24.83
N ARG A 462 4.27 11.13 -25.91
CA ARG A 462 4.79 11.90 -27.04
C ARG A 462 3.68 12.64 -27.79
N VAL A 463 3.89 13.95 -28.01
CA VAL A 463 3.03 14.82 -28.85
C VAL A 463 3.90 15.62 -29.78
N ASP A 464 3.74 15.42 -31.10
CA ASP A 464 4.49 16.12 -32.15
C ASP A 464 4.06 17.59 -32.24
N ASP A 465 5.01 18.50 -32.45
CA ASP A 465 4.77 19.90 -32.71
C ASP A 465 4.13 20.06 -34.12
N PRO A 466 2.88 20.54 -34.22
CA PRO A 466 2.19 20.66 -35.50
C PRO A 466 2.83 21.73 -36.42
N THR A 467 3.70 22.59 -35.89
CA THR A 467 4.28 23.73 -36.59
C THR A 467 5.73 23.55 -36.97
N ILE A 468 6.47 22.70 -36.22
CA ILE A 468 7.90 22.49 -36.41
C ILE A 468 8.18 21.00 -36.60
N PRO A 469 8.35 20.54 -37.86
CA PRO A 469 8.67 19.13 -38.12
C PRO A 469 9.91 18.65 -37.38
N GLY A 470 9.81 17.45 -36.75
CA GLY A 470 10.89 16.84 -35.97
C GLY A 470 11.02 17.40 -34.55
N ARG A 471 10.19 18.33 -34.12
CA ARG A 471 10.02 18.68 -32.70
C ARG A 471 8.83 18.00 -32.10
N TYR A 472 8.96 17.61 -30.83
CA TYR A 472 7.87 17.01 -30.05
C TYR A 472 8.08 17.28 -28.56
N THR A 473 7.04 17.06 -27.77
CA THR A 473 7.10 17.02 -26.30
C THR A 473 6.81 15.61 -25.82
N ALA A 474 7.39 15.23 -24.68
CA ALA A 474 7.04 14.01 -23.97
C ALA A 474 7.21 14.23 -22.47
N LEU A 475 6.73 13.29 -21.66
CA LEU A 475 6.93 13.31 -20.21
C LEU A 475 8.06 12.36 -19.83
N SER A 476 8.94 12.79 -18.93
CA SER A 476 9.94 11.95 -18.27
C SER A 476 9.69 11.91 -16.77
N VAL A 477 10.28 10.94 -16.06
CA VAL A 477 10.13 10.81 -14.62
C VAL A 477 11.49 10.74 -13.96
N ARG A 478 11.69 11.57 -12.94
CA ARG A 478 12.78 11.45 -11.99
C ARG A 478 12.28 10.80 -10.70
N TYR A 479 13.00 9.82 -10.19
CA TYR A 479 12.65 9.08 -9.00
C TYR A 479 13.93 8.74 -8.21
N THR A 480 13.91 8.89 -6.89
CA THR A 480 15.06 8.52 -6.04
C THR A 480 15.49 7.07 -6.25
N GLY A 481 14.57 6.18 -6.60
CA GLY A 481 14.82 4.78 -6.88
C GLY A 481 15.51 4.48 -8.22
N TYR A 482 15.78 5.47 -9.06
CA TYR A 482 16.64 5.30 -10.25
C TYR A 482 18.12 5.50 -9.93
N ASP A 483 18.45 5.89 -8.70
CA ASP A 483 19.82 5.88 -8.19
C ASP A 483 20.14 4.55 -7.50
N VAL A 484 21.40 4.16 -7.51
CA VAL A 484 21.87 2.91 -6.85
C VAL A 484 21.92 3.14 -5.35
N SER A 485 21.24 2.27 -4.62
CA SER A 485 21.21 2.24 -3.14
C SER A 485 20.78 0.87 -2.64
N ASN A 486 21.13 0.52 -1.41
CA ASN A 486 20.95 -0.80 -0.84
C ASN A 486 20.00 -0.79 0.36
N GLU A 487 18.69 -0.73 0.10
CA GLU A 487 17.65 -0.69 1.14
C GLU A 487 17.55 -2.01 1.92
N LEU A 488 17.94 -3.15 1.30
CA LEU A 488 17.95 -4.43 1.98
C LEU A 488 18.94 -4.44 3.17
N ALA A 489 20.01 -3.63 3.11
CA ALA A 489 20.95 -3.47 4.20
C ALA A 489 20.30 -2.99 5.50
N TYR A 490 19.28 -2.14 5.43
CA TYR A 490 18.52 -1.72 6.61
C TYR A 490 17.94 -2.93 7.35
N PHE A 491 17.22 -3.81 6.66
CA PHE A 491 16.59 -4.97 7.27
C PHE A 491 17.63 -6.02 7.74
N VAL A 492 18.70 -6.20 6.97
CA VAL A 492 19.83 -7.07 7.38
C VAL A 492 20.50 -6.53 8.65
N GLY A 493 20.65 -5.21 8.77
CA GLY A 493 21.20 -4.57 9.97
C GLY A 493 20.30 -4.71 11.20
N LEU A 494 18.98 -4.63 11.03
CA LEU A 494 18.02 -4.81 12.12
C LEU A 494 18.07 -6.20 12.76
N LEU A 495 18.47 -7.25 12.02
CA LEU A 495 18.57 -8.60 12.57
C LEU A 495 19.51 -8.68 13.79
N THR A 496 20.46 -7.75 13.91
CA THR A 496 21.47 -7.71 14.98
C THR A 496 21.50 -6.41 15.78
N ALA A 497 20.59 -5.48 15.54
CA ALA A 497 20.52 -4.24 16.31
C ALA A 497 20.22 -4.53 17.79
N GLU A 498 20.95 -3.88 18.70
CA GLU A 498 20.82 -4.10 20.15
C GLU A 498 19.96 -3.01 20.85
N ASN A 499 19.70 -1.88 20.16
CA ASN A 499 18.96 -0.76 20.69
C ASN A 499 18.44 0.16 19.55
N VAL A 500 17.62 1.16 19.90
CA VAL A 500 17.03 2.12 18.93
C VAL A 500 18.08 2.98 18.22
N GLU A 501 19.24 3.25 18.85
CA GLU A 501 20.32 4.02 18.23
C GLU A 501 21.02 3.24 17.11
N GLU A 502 21.25 1.94 17.32
CA GLU A 502 21.81 1.06 16.29
C GLU A 502 20.82 0.86 15.14
N ALA A 503 19.55 0.66 15.44
CA ALA A 503 18.50 0.61 14.43
C ALA A 503 18.43 1.93 13.62
N ALA A 504 18.59 3.09 14.27
CA ALA A 504 18.66 4.37 13.61
C ALA A 504 19.91 4.53 12.73
N ALA A 505 21.05 3.99 13.15
CA ALA A 505 22.30 4.06 12.38
C ALA A 505 22.24 3.25 11.07
N VAL A 506 21.59 2.07 11.09
CA VAL A 506 21.43 1.27 9.85
C VAL A 506 20.37 1.84 8.90
N GLN A 507 19.49 2.72 9.39
CA GLN A 507 18.47 3.37 8.58
C GLN A 507 19.05 4.30 7.51
N ASP A 508 20.29 4.77 7.63
CA ASP A 508 20.98 5.58 6.61
C ASP A 508 21.08 4.86 5.25
N HIS A 509 20.96 3.53 5.22
CA HIS A 509 20.92 2.72 4.01
C HIS A 509 19.53 2.75 3.32
N PHE A 510 18.44 3.11 4.04
CA PHE A 510 17.10 3.17 3.45
C PHE A 510 16.86 4.52 2.76
N ARG A 511 17.26 4.62 1.49
CA ARG A 511 17.32 5.85 0.69
C ARG A 511 16.20 5.94 -0.35
N VAL A 512 15.49 4.85 -0.59
CA VAL A 512 14.41 4.78 -1.56
C VAL A 512 13.17 4.21 -0.90
N GLY A 513 12.09 4.91 -1.05
CA GLY A 513 10.83 4.60 -0.41
C GLY A 513 10.32 5.82 0.34
N SER A 514 9.08 5.81 0.70
CA SER A 514 8.41 6.86 1.44
C SER A 514 7.80 6.22 2.69
N GLN A 515 8.66 5.93 3.70
CA GLN A 515 8.29 5.11 4.84
C GLN A 515 8.42 5.86 6.16
N ASN A 516 7.47 5.61 7.07
CA ASN A 516 7.60 5.82 8.50
C ASN A 516 8.16 4.54 9.12
N PHE A 517 9.26 4.62 9.82
CA PHE A 517 9.78 3.55 10.64
C PHE A 517 9.51 3.83 12.10
N ILE A 518 9.03 2.82 12.82
CA ILE A 518 8.92 2.82 14.26
C ILE A 518 9.81 1.73 14.83
N VAL A 519 10.51 2.04 15.91
CA VAL A 519 11.40 1.12 16.61
C VAL A 519 11.22 1.30 18.11
N ILE A 520 11.21 0.19 18.85
CA ILE A 520 11.29 0.19 20.31
C ILE A 520 12.40 -0.76 20.78
N ASP A 521 13.01 -0.42 21.88
CA ASP A 521 13.78 -1.35 22.71
C ASP A 521 13.16 -1.42 24.12
N ARG A 522 13.92 -1.80 25.15
CA ARG A 522 13.40 -1.91 26.52
C ARG A 522 13.09 -0.57 27.20
N ASP A 523 13.77 0.47 26.77
CA ASP A 523 13.77 1.78 27.45
C ASP A 523 13.18 2.88 26.56
N ASP A 524 13.38 2.79 25.24
CA ASP A 524 13.16 3.88 24.30
C ASP A 524 12.10 3.52 23.21
N ILE A 525 11.41 4.58 22.73
CA ILE A 525 10.52 4.52 21.56
C ILE A 525 10.97 5.57 20.54
N ARG A 526 11.02 5.21 19.28
CA ARG A 526 11.47 6.09 18.18
C ARG A 526 10.60 5.97 16.95
N TRP A 527 10.34 7.10 16.32
CA TRP A 527 9.82 7.22 14.96
C TRP A 527 10.81 8.02 14.12
N SER A 528 10.96 7.62 12.86
CA SER A 528 11.76 8.33 11.85
C SER A 528 11.21 7.99 10.46
N THR A 529 11.65 8.76 9.46
CA THR A 529 11.26 8.52 8.06
C THR A 529 12.46 8.05 7.24
N GLU A 530 12.28 7.88 5.92
CA GLU A 530 13.38 7.53 4.99
C GLU A 530 14.57 8.49 5.10
N SER A 531 15.76 8.01 4.75
CA SER A 531 17.00 8.79 4.92
C SER A 531 17.32 9.77 3.77
N ARG A 532 16.51 9.80 2.70
CA ARG A 532 16.73 10.68 1.54
C ARG A 532 15.43 11.34 1.08
N ILE A 533 15.39 12.67 1.13
CA ILE A 533 14.30 13.50 0.61
C ILE A 533 14.91 14.54 -0.33
N PRO A 534 14.49 14.59 -1.62
CA PRO A 534 15.06 15.54 -2.58
C PRO A 534 14.65 16.98 -2.29
N ILE A 535 15.58 17.92 -2.44
CA ILE A 535 15.30 19.36 -2.41
C ILE A 535 15.09 19.85 -3.83
N ARG A 536 13.94 20.44 -4.11
CA ARG A 536 13.58 21.04 -5.40
C ARG A 536 13.97 22.53 -5.43
N ASP A 537 14.29 23.04 -6.62
CA ASP A 537 14.50 24.47 -6.83
C ASP A 537 13.28 25.28 -6.35
N ALA A 538 13.52 26.46 -5.77
CA ALA A 538 12.47 27.32 -5.25
C ALA A 538 11.43 27.75 -6.31
N ARG A 539 11.84 27.77 -7.60
CA ARG A 539 10.93 28.10 -8.71
C ARG A 539 9.94 26.97 -9.03
N ALA A 540 10.24 25.73 -8.63
CA ALA A 540 9.31 24.61 -8.69
C ALA A 540 8.25 24.66 -7.58
N ARG A 541 8.34 25.60 -6.64
CA ARG A 541 7.59 25.66 -5.39
C ARG A 541 6.94 27.03 -5.18
N ASP A 542 6.41 27.64 -6.23
CA ASP A 542 5.79 28.97 -6.17
C ASP A 542 4.25 28.94 -6.25
N LEU A 543 3.65 27.76 -5.94
CA LEU A 543 2.20 27.58 -5.90
C LEU A 543 1.55 28.59 -4.96
N ASP A 544 0.47 29.22 -5.44
CA ASP A 544 -0.39 30.09 -4.65
C ASP A 544 -1.86 29.89 -5.06
N TYR A 545 -2.77 30.01 -4.11
CA TYR A 545 -4.21 29.97 -4.33
C TYR A 545 -4.76 31.39 -4.26
N ALA A 546 -5.42 31.82 -5.35
CA ALA A 546 -6.20 33.05 -5.31
C ALA A 546 -7.41 32.91 -4.38
N ALA A 547 -8.02 34.02 -3.96
CA ALA A 547 -9.18 34.00 -3.07
C ALA A 547 -10.40 33.25 -3.65
N ASP A 548 -10.45 33.06 -4.95
CA ASP A 548 -11.47 32.28 -5.66
C ASP A 548 -11.05 30.80 -5.87
N GLY A 549 -9.98 30.33 -5.21
CA GLY A 549 -9.45 28.99 -5.29
C GLY A 549 -8.69 28.63 -6.58
N THR A 550 -8.49 29.62 -7.48
CA THR A 550 -7.69 29.38 -8.68
C THR A 550 -6.20 29.32 -8.37
N ILE A 551 -5.49 28.45 -9.10
CA ILE A 551 -4.07 28.19 -8.93
C ILE A 551 -3.23 29.13 -9.78
N THR A 552 -2.16 29.67 -9.18
CA THR A 552 -1.04 30.33 -9.87
C THR A 552 0.28 29.74 -9.40
N GLY A 553 1.32 29.86 -10.22
CA GLY A 553 2.61 29.24 -9.92
C GLY A 553 2.62 27.74 -10.21
N THR A 554 3.60 27.01 -9.67
CA THR A 554 3.75 25.56 -9.82
C THR A 554 4.18 24.89 -8.51
N CYS A 555 4.06 23.56 -8.47
CA CYS A 555 4.43 22.73 -7.33
C CYS A 555 4.81 21.35 -7.84
N PRO A 556 5.74 20.62 -7.22
CA PRO A 556 6.13 19.29 -7.67
C PRO A 556 5.00 18.26 -7.71
N ILE A 557 3.88 18.50 -7.01
CA ILE A 557 2.65 17.70 -7.17
C ILE A 557 2.01 17.79 -8.57
N PHE A 558 2.58 18.58 -9.46
CA PHE A 558 2.17 18.74 -10.86
C PHE A 558 3.35 18.45 -11.80
N VAL A 559 3.04 18.23 -13.07
CA VAL A 559 4.09 18.13 -14.10
C VAL A 559 4.88 19.43 -14.21
N LEU A 560 6.20 19.33 -14.04
CA LEU A 560 7.17 20.42 -14.05
C LEU A 560 7.69 20.72 -15.45
N ASP A 561 8.35 21.89 -15.63
CA ASP A 561 9.06 22.23 -16.86
C ASP A 561 10.43 21.53 -16.89
N GLY A 562 10.66 20.66 -17.90
CA GLY A 562 11.87 19.85 -18.08
C GLY A 562 13.06 20.57 -18.71
N THR A 563 12.98 21.90 -18.91
CA THR A 563 14.04 22.66 -19.56
C THR A 563 15.21 23.06 -18.67
N GLY A 564 15.22 22.66 -17.39
CA GLY A 564 16.34 22.89 -16.45
C GLY A 564 16.04 23.87 -15.32
N ILE A 565 14.84 24.47 -15.29
CA ILE A 565 14.51 25.49 -14.27
C ILE A 565 13.89 24.92 -13.00
N HIS A 566 13.46 23.66 -12.98
CA HIS A 566 12.76 23.01 -11.87
C HIS A 566 13.50 21.78 -11.32
N GLU A 567 14.82 21.83 -11.34
CA GLU A 567 15.67 20.69 -11.00
C GLU A 567 15.73 20.38 -9.50
N TRP A 568 16.11 19.14 -9.16
CA TRP A 568 16.59 18.83 -7.82
C TRP A 568 17.94 19.48 -7.58
N THR A 569 18.06 20.16 -6.44
CA THR A 569 19.25 20.92 -6.05
C THR A 569 20.12 20.18 -5.04
N GLY A 570 19.66 19.06 -4.54
CA GLY A 570 20.36 18.22 -3.56
C GLY A 570 19.40 17.39 -2.75
N ASP A 571 19.89 16.79 -1.67
CA ASP A 571 19.11 16.03 -0.71
C ASP A 571 18.97 16.84 0.61
N MET A 572 17.87 16.60 1.35
CA MET A 572 17.62 17.24 2.65
C MET A 572 18.72 16.84 3.64
N ASP A 573 19.20 17.83 4.40
CA ASP A 573 20.16 17.56 5.49
C ASP A 573 19.51 16.61 6.51
N PRO A 574 20.17 15.52 6.95
CA PRO A 574 19.60 14.55 7.89
C PRO A 574 19.01 15.14 9.15
N ARG A 575 19.48 16.33 9.59
CA ARG A 575 18.94 17.05 10.75
C ARG A 575 17.49 17.52 10.57
N PHE A 576 17.04 17.68 9.32
CA PHE A 576 15.69 18.13 8.98
C PHE A 576 14.77 17.01 8.51
N ILE A 577 15.29 15.79 8.37
CA ILE A 577 14.44 14.62 8.09
C ILE A 577 13.53 14.39 9.31
N PRO A 578 12.21 14.30 9.12
CA PRO A 578 11.29 14.17 10.25
C PRO A 578 11.54 12.91 11.08
N HIS A 579 11.70 13.09 12.40
CA HIS A 579 11.88 12.03 13.39
C HIS A 579 11.46 12.54 14.77
N ASP A 580 11.17 11.62 15.70
CA ASP A 580 10.95 11.90 17.11
C ASP A 580 11.38 10.68 17.95
N GLN A 581 11.91 10.94 19.16
CA GLN A 581 12.30 9.91 20.10
C GLN A 581 11.90 10.32 21.51
N ASN A 582 11.24 9.44 22.24
CA ASN A 582 10.79 9.66 23.60
C ASN A 582 10.02 10.98 23.81
N PRO A 583 8.98 11.29 22.99
CA PRO A 583 8.23 12.53 23.17
C PRO A 583 7.62 12.63 24.57
N SER A 584 7.42 13.85 25.04
CA SER A 584 6.87 14.12 26.39
C SER A 584 5.47 13.51 26.62
N ARG A 585 4.73 13.23 25.56
CA ARG A 585 3.43 12.54 25.62
C ARG A 585 3.56 11.03 25.85
N ASN A 586 4.77 10.45 25.73
CA ASN A 586 5.10 9.03 25.92
C ASN A 586 4.40 8.06 24.92
N TRP A 587 3.96 8.54 23.79
CA TRP A 587 3.45 7.73 22.69
C TRP A 587 3.68 8.43 21.34
N ILE A 588 3.71 7.66 20.26
CA ILE A 588 3.85 8.11 18.88
C ILE A 588 2.82 7.36 18.04
N ALA A 589 2.25 7.98 17.00
CA ALA A 589 1.34 7.30 16.06
C ALA A 589 1.47 7.88 14.65
N THR A 590 1.33 7.01 13.64
CA THR A 590 1.17 7.37 12.24
C THR A 590 0.07 6.54 11.57
N ALA A 591 -0.66 7.17 10.64
CA ALA A 591 -1.71 6.53 9.85
C ALA A 591 -1.77 7.11 8.41
N ASN A 592 -0.59 7.34 7.81
CA ASN A 592 -0.38 7.89 6.46
C ASN A 592 -0.84 9.35 6.28
N GLN A 593 -1.12 10.06 7.36
CA GLN A 593 -1.45 11.48 7.33
C GLN A 593 -0.17 12.32 7.15
N ASP A 594 -0.34 13.60 6.89
CA ASP A 594 0.74 14.58 7.03
C ASP A 594 1.32 14.52 8.44
N ASN A 595 2.55 14.04 8.56
CA ASN A 595 3.17 13.76 9.86
C ASN A 595 3.58 15.02 10.61
N VAL A 596 3.80 16.13 9.90
CA VAL A 596 4.46 17.34 10.45
C VAL A 596 3.78 18.66 10.07
N GLY A 597 2.66 18.62 9.34
CA GLY A 597 1.79 19.76 9.10
C GLY A 597 2.14 20.63 7.88
N VAL A 598 2.82 20.07 6.86
CA VAL A 598 3.14 20.82 5.62
C VAL A 598 1.93 21.11 4.74
N THR A 599 0.80 20.45 4.95
CA THR A 599 -0.45 20.69 4.22
C THR A 599 -1.50 21.41 5.07
N GLY A 600 -1.15 21.85 6.27
CA GLY A 600 -2.11 22.39 7.26
C GLY A 600 -2.93 23.58 6.78
N ASP A 601 -2.38 24.40 5.88
CA ASP A 601 -3.05 25.53 5.23
C ASP A 601 -3.59 25.20 3.82
N GLY A 602 -3.40 23.95 3.34
CA GLY A 602 -3.82 23.47 2.02
C GLY A 602 -2.79 23.72 0.91
N ASN A 603 -1.61 24.25 1.22
CA ASN A 603 -0.56 24.52 0.25
C ASN A 603 0.76 23.81 0.60
N PRO A 604 1.07 22.64 0.04
CA PRO A 604 2.28 21.87 0.39
C PRO A 604 3.58 22.54 -0.05
N CYS A 605 3.51 23.61 -0.87
CA CYS A 605 4.68 24.21 -1.50
C CYS A 605 5.17 25.52 -0.84
N ASN A 606 4.43 26.06 0.13
CA ASN A 606 4.77 27.35 0.74
C ASN A 606 5.61 27.25 2.03
N ASP A 607 5.79 26.03 2.56
CA ASP A 607 6.59 25.74 3.74
C ASP A 607 8.10 25.80 3.50
N ALA A 608 8.87 25.86 4.58
CA ALA A 608 10.32 25.84 4.56
C ALA A 608 10.85 24.56 3.89
N HIS A 609 10.28 23.41 4.25
CA HIS A 609 10.58 22.10 3.70
C HIS A 609 9.38 21.59 2.91
N TYR A 610 9.61 21.25 1.65
CA TYR A 610 8.63 20.54 0.84
C TYR A 610 8.78 19.04 1.07
N LEU A 611 7.71 18.40 1.47
CA LEU A 611 7.65 16.94 1.69
C LEU A 611 6.66 16.23 0.77
N GLY A 612 5.80 16.97 0.08
CA GLY A 612 4.78 16.41 -0.80
C GLY A 612 3.36 16.83 -0.44
N GLY A 613 2.42 16.23 -1.14
CA GLY A 613 0.97 16.34 -0.93
C GLY A 613 0.30 14.98 -1.15
N GLY A 614 -1.03 14.90 -0.94
CA GLY A 614 -1.76 13.66 -1.14
C GLY A 614 -1.71 12.69 0.03
N PHE A 615 -1.41 13.21 1.21
CA PHE A 615 -1.51 12.47 2.45
C PHE A 615 -2.95 12.07 2.77
N ASN A 616 -3.12 11.03 3.61
CA ASN A 616 -4.43 10.76 4.18
C ASN A 616 -4.93 11.98 4.97
N TYR A 617 -6.23 12.30 4.86
CA TYR A 617 -6.82 13.51 5.42
C TYR A 617 -6.96 13.53 6.94
N GLY A 618 -6.35 12.55 7.63
CA GLY A 618 -6.18 12.50 9.08
C GLY A 618 -7.31 11.79 9.84
N TRP A 619 -8.26 11.15 9.17
CA TRP A 619 -9.41 10.50 9.83
C TRP A 619 -8.99 9.39 10.79
N ARG A 620 -8.21 8.41 10.33
CA ARG A 620 -7.70 7.31 11.16
C ARG A 620 -6.77 7.84 12.26
N GLN A 621 -5.88 8.77 11.92
CA GLN A 621 -4.95 9.38 12.87
C GLN A 621 -5.68 10.10 14.00
N ASP A 622 -6.71 10.91 13.72
CA ASP A 622 -7.51 11.60 14.75
C ASP A 622 -8.17 10.59 15.71
N HIS A 623 -8.68 9.51 15.18
CA HIS A 623 -9.31 8.46 15.99
C HIS A 623 -8.29 7.70 16.86
N ILE A 624 -7.16 7.29 16.28
CA ILE A 624 -6.05 6.63 17.01
C ILE A 624 -5.54 7.54 18.11
N VAL A 625 -5.30 8.83 17.83
CA VAL A 625 -4.81 9.80 18.81
C VAL A 625 -5.78 9.98 19.97
N ARG A 626 -7.08 10.11 19.72
CA ARG A 626 -8.10 10.21 20.79
C ARG A 626 -8.10 8.99 21.70
N GLU A 627 -7.97 7.79 21.12
CA GLU A 627 -7.90 6.56 21.92
C GLU A 627 -6.57 6.45 22.69
N LEU A 628 -5.45 6.80 22.09
CA LEU A 628 -4.16 6.84 22.79
C LEU A 628 -4.16 7.87 23.94
N GLU A 629 -4.76 9.05 23.76
CA GLU A 629 -4.93 10.05 24.82
C GLU A 629 -5.79 9.50 25.96
N ARG A 630 -6.88 8.78 25.66
CA ARG A 630 -7.74 8.12 26.65
C ARG A 630 -6.97 7.04 27.41
N LEU A 631 -6.19 6.21 26.73
CA LEU A 631 -5.36 5.16 27.30
C LEU A 631 -4.23 5.76 28.16
N ALA A 632 -3.56 6.79 27.66
CA ALA A 632 -2.50 7.50 28.38
C ALA A 632 -3.03 8.16 29.67
N ALA A 633 -4.24 8.75 29.65
CA ALA A 633 -4.88 9.30 30.84
C ALA A 633 -5.22 8.22 31.88
N ARG A 634 -5.42 6.97 31.49
CA ARG A 634 -5.60 5.81 32.38
C ARG A 634 -4.25 5.37 32.99
N GLY A 635 -3.16 5.35 32.18
CA GLY A 635 -1.80 5.11 32.63
C GLY A 635 -1.47 3.65 32.98
N ASP A 636 -2.20 2.68 32.39
CA ASP A 636 -2.01 1.24 32.58
C ASP A 636 -2.30 0.46 31.31
N VAL A 637 -1.75 0.92 30.17
CA VAL A 637 -1.94 0.34 28.84
C VAL A 637 -1.42 -1.10 28.80
N THR A 638 -2.18 -1.99 28.19
CA THR A 638 -1.87 -3.42 28.04
C THR A 638 -1.75 -3.82 26.56
N VAL A 639 -1.25 -5.03 26.29
CA VAL A 639 -1.26 -5.64 24.96
C VAL A 639 -2.68 -5.75 24.42
N GLU A 640 -3.63 -6.11 25.25
CA GLU A 640 -5.05 -6.24 24.87
C GLU A 640 -5.66 -4.89 24.48
N ASP A 641 -5.23 -3.77 25.12
CA ASP A 641 -5.62 -2.43 24.68
C ASP A 641 -5.08 -2.10 23.28
N MET A 642 -3.83 -2.48 23.00
CA MET A 642 -3.21 -2.28 21.67
C MET A 642 -3.95 -3.10 20.60
N GLN A 643 -4.25 -4.37 20.85
CA GLN A 643 -5.04 -5.22 19.95
C GLN A 643 -6.46 -4.69 19.76
N ALA A 644 -7.11 -4.23 20.84
CA ALA A 644 -8.43 -3.63 20.77
C ALA A 644 -8.46 -2.35 19.94
N LEU A 645 -7.39 -1.55 19.98
CA LEU A 645 -7.26 -0.36 19.14
C LEU A 645 -7.07 -0.73 17.66
N GLN A 646 -6.27 -1.77 17.34
CA GLN A 646 -6.18 -2.28 15.96
C GLN A 646 -7.52 -2.80 15.43
N ALA A 647 -8.31 -3.41 16.31
CA ALA A 647 -9.60 -4.01 15.99
C ALA A 647 -10.77 -3.01 16.02
N LEU A 648 -10.51 -1.71 16.17
CA LEU A 648 -11.55 -0.70 16.36
C LEU A 648 -12.32 -0.43 15.06
N THR A 649 -13.59 -0.86 15.04
CA THR A 649 -14.48 -0.77 13.88
C THR A 649 -15.47 0.41 13.97
N THR A 650 -15.30 1.31 14.92
CA THR A 650 -16.14 2.50 15.02
C THR A 650 -16.05 3.33 13.74
N SER A 651 -17.19 3.63 13.12
CA SER A 651 -17.30 4.40 11.89
C SER A 651 -16.71 5.80 12.05
N THR A 652 -15.61 6.08 11.36
CA THR A 652 -14.97 7.39 11.39
C THR A 652 -15.85 8.46 10.73
N THR A 653 -16.45 8.16 9.58
CA THR A 653 -17.41 9.05 8.94
C THR A 653 -18.65 9.27 9.79
N GLY A 654 -19.11 8.23 10.51
CA GLY A 654 -20.20 8.30 11.47
C GLY A 654 -19.89 9.19 12.68
N LEU A 655 -18.63 9.20 13.16
CA LEU A 655 -18.19 10.06 14.24
C LEU A 655 -18.29 11.54 13.88
N PHE A 656 -17.92 11.91 12.67
CA PHE A 656 -17.77 13.29 12.28
C PHE A 656 -18.99 13.88 11.59
N LEU A 657 -19.79 13.08 10.85
CA LEU A 657 -20.86 13.59 9.99
C LEU A 657 -22.28 13.27 10.50
N ARG A 658 -22.45 12.19 11.30
CA ARG A 658 -23.78 11.69 11.67
C ARG A 658 -24.69 12.77 12.25
N ASP A 659 -24.21 13.53 13.21
CA ASP A 659 -25.06 14.47 13.96
C ASP A 659 -25.57 15.60 13.06
N ARG A 660 -24.76 16.07 12.12
CA ARG A 660 -25.17 17.07 11.12
C ARG A 660 -26.20 16.51 10.16
N ILE A 661 -25.98 15.31 9.63
CA ILE A 661 -26.93 14.65 8.71
C ILE A 661 -28.26 14.34 9.42
N VAL A 662 -28.22 13.79 10.63
CA VAL A 662 -29.42 13.52 11.45
C VAL A 662 -30.20 14.80 11.76
N GLY A 663 -29.52 15.93 11.93
CA GLY A 663 -30.16 17.25 12.05
C GLY A 663 -30.98 17.58 10.82
N ILE A 664 -30.41 17.42 9.63
CA ILE A 664 -31.07 17.69 8.32
C ILE A 664 -32.27 16.74 8.12
N LEU A 665 -32.11 15.44 8.45
CA LEU A 665 -33.21 14.45 8.34
C LEU A 665 -34.42 14.78 9.23
N GLY A 666 -34.24 15.62 10.23
CA GLY A 666 -35.31 16.05 11.14
C GLY A 666 -35.89 17.42 10.83
N ASP A 667 -35.39 18.12 9.82
CA ASP A 667 -35.82 19.46 9.46
C ASP A 667 -37.06 19.43 8.56
N ALA A 668 -38.21 19.76 9.12
CA ALA A 668 -39.51 19.72 8.41
C ALA A 668 -39.62 20.76 7.30
N ASP A 669 -38.97 21.91 7.46
CA ASP A 669 -38.96 22.98 6.44
C ASP A 669 -38.11 22.56 5.25
N ALA A 670 -36.92 21.97 5.51
CA ALA A 670 -36.03 21.40 4.50
C ALA A 670 -36.69 20.24 3.73
N ILE A 671 -37.36 19.33 4.43
CA ILE A 671 -38.11 18.20 3.83
C ILE A 671 -39.20 18.74 2.87
N THR A 672 -39.90 19.78 3.30
CA THR A 672 -40.97 20.42 2.47
C THR A 672 -40.36 21.13 1.26
N ALA A 673 -39.25 21.87 1.47
CA ALA A 673 -38.54 22.60 0.39
C ALA A 673 -37.96 21.64 -0.66
N ALA A 674 -37.45 20.48 -0.23
CA ALA A 674 -36.94 19.44 -1.14
C ALA A 674 -38.07 18.70 -1.93
N GLY A 675 -39.32 19.05 -1.72
CA GLY A 675 -40.46 18.45 -2.42
C GLY A 675 -40.76 17.00 -2.05
N ILE A 676 -40.35 16.57 -0.83
CA ILE A 676 -40.49 15.20 -0.36
C ILE A 676 -41.92 14.99 0.15
N ASP A 677 -42.58 13.95 -0.35
CA ASP A 677 -43.92 13.58 0.05
C ASP A 677 -44.00 12.96 1.47
N ALA A 678 -45.21 12.75 1.97
CA ALA A 678 -45.46 12.22 3.30
C ALA A 678 -44.87 10.80 3.48
N ALA A 679 -44.77 9.99 2.43
CA ALA A 679 -44.19 8.65 2.49
C ALA A 679 -42.66 8.73 2.59
N GLY A 680 -42.03 9.61 1.82
CA GLY A 680 -40.60 9.91 1.93
C GLY A 680 -40.22 10.48 3.31
N ALA A 681 -41.01 11.44 3.80
CA ALA A 681 -40.82 12.02 5.14
C ALA A 681 -40.89 10.96 6.27
N ALA A 682 -41.82 10.01 6.17
CA ALA A 682 -41.93 8.92 7.12
C ALA A 682 -40.69 7.98 7.10
N ARG A 683 -40.15 7.69 5.91
CA ARG A 683 -38.91 6.90 5.75
C ARG A 683 -37.69 7.63 6.35
N LEU A 684 -37.55 8.93 6.11
CA LEU A 684 -36.49 9.76 6.69
C LEU A 684 -36.58 9.80 8.23
N ALA A 685 -37.79 9.88 8.80
CA ALA A 685 -38.01 9.85 10.24
C ALA A 685 -37.60 8.49 10.86
N ASP A 686 -37.82 7.35 10.18
CA ASP A 686 -37.34 6.04 10.60
C ASP A 686 -35.81 5.96 10.57
N VAL A 687 -35.18 6.41 9.45
CA VAL A 687 -33.72 6.48 9.32
C VAL A 687 -33.12 7.32 10.43
N ARG A 688 -33.68 8.52 10.64
CA ARG A 688 -33.23 9.42 11.71
C ARG A 688 -33.26 8.72 13.07
N THR A 689 -34.34 8.00 13.37
CA THR A 689 -34.50 7.28 14.65
C THR A 689 -33.40 6.22 14.82
N ARG A 690 -33.13 5.44 13.76
CA ARG A 690 -32.08 4.40 13.77
C ARG A 690 -30.69 5.00 13.91
N LEU A 691 -30.34 6.05 13.13
CA LEU A 691 -29.03 6.70 13.20
C LEU A 691 -28.80 7.43 14.52
N MET A 692 -29.87 7.95 15.18
CA MET A 692 -29.75 8.53 16.55
C MET A 692 -29.44 7.45 17.60
N ALA A 693 -29.95 6.24 17.42
CA ALA A 693 -29.72 5.12 18.34
C ALA A 693 -28.37 4.40 18.06
N TRP A 694 -27.80 4.60 16.88
CA TRP A 694 -26.57 3.94 16.44
C TRP A 694 -25.38 4.30 17.32
N SER A 695 -24.67 3.28 17.85
CA SER A 695 -23.44 3.45 18.64
C SER A 695 -22.28 4.01 17.84
N ARG A 696 -22.31 3.88 16.52
CA ARG A 696 -21.29 4.07 15.48
C ARG A 696 -20.36 2.85 15.30
N GLU A 697 -20.57 1.79 16.09
CA GLU A 697 -19.95 0.50 15.77
C GLU A 697 -20.50 -0.05 14.45
N THR A 698 -19.66 -0.76 13.69
CA THR A 698 -19.98 -1.24 12.35
C THR A 698 -19.93 -2.77 12.23
N PRO A 699 -20.71 -3.49 13.04
CA PRO A 699 -20.73 -4.95 13.01
C PRO A 699 -21.33 -5.47 11.69
N HIS A 700 -20.83 -6.59 11.18
CA HIS A 700 -21.39 -7.22 9.98
C HIS A 700 -22.82 -7.74 10.21
N GLY A 701 -23.17 -8.18 11.41
CA GLY A 701 -24.51 -8.58 11.85
C GLY A 701 -25.09 -9.84 11.20
N VAL A 702 -24.38 -10.51 10.29
CA VAL A 702 -24.84 -11.77 9.68
C VAL A 702 -24.74 -12.89 10.71
N GLY A 703 -25.88 -13.53 11.00
CA GLY A 703 -25.97 -14.55 12.05
C GLY A 703 -26.05 -14.01 13.48
N ALA A 704 -25.98 -12.68 13.69
CA ALA A 704 -26.08 -12.05 14.99
C ALA A 704 -27.43 -12.36 15.68
N THR A 705 -27.37 -12.55 16.99
CA THR A 705 -28.51 -12.76 17.87
C THR A 705 -28.67 -11.65 18.89
N ASP A 706 -27.62 -10.85 19.10
CA ASP A 706 -27.66 -9.69 19.98
C ASP A 706 -28.46 -8.56 19.32
N ALA A 707 -29.34 -7.91 20.10
CA ALA A 707 -30.26 -6.91 19.58
C ALA A 707 -29.53 -5.58 19.23
N ASP A 708 -28.53 -5.23 20.01
CA ASP A 708 -27.74 -3.98 19.79
C ASP A 708 -26.82 -4.14 18.58
N GLU A 709 -26.14 -5.30 18.43
CA GLU A 709 -25.35 -5.63 17.24
C GLU A 709 -26.20 -5.61 15.97
N ILE A 710 -27.41 -6.19 16.02
CA ILE A 710 -28.36 -6.17 14.90
C ILE A 710 -28.75 -4.72 14.55
N ALA A 711 -29.05 -3.91 15.57
CA ALA A 711 -29.45 -2.51 15.35
C ALA A 711 -28.32 -1.68 14.75
N ASP A 712 -27.10 -1.85 15.25
CA ASP A 712 -25.92 -1.17 14.72
C ASP A 712 -25.57 -1.62 13.28
N SER A 713 -25.68 -2.91 12.98
CA SER A 713 -25.50 -3.42 11.60
C SER A 713 -26.53 -2.82 10.62
N VAL A 714 -27.80 -2.70 11.03
CA VAL A 714 -28.83 -2.03 10.22
C VAL A 714 -28.49 -0.55 10.02
N ALA A 715 -28.07 0.15 11.06
CA ALA A 715 -27.73 1.57 11.01
C ALA A 715 -26.50 1.79 10.12
N THR A 716 -25.45 0.97 10.23
CA THR A 716 -24.27 0.97 9.36
C THR A 716 -24.63 0.77 7.89
N THR A 717 -25.53 -0.20 7.62
CA THR A 717 -26.02 -0.46 6.25
C THR A 717 -26.70 0.78 5.65
N ILE A 718 -27.58 1.42 6.43
CA ILE A 718 -28.28 2.64 6.02
C ILE A 718 -27.31 3.79 5.81
N TRP A 719 -26.37 3.97 6.76
CA TRP A 719 -25.37 5.03 6.73
C TRP A 719 -24.53 4.99 5.44
N ASN A 720 -23.87 3.87 5.17
CA ASN A 720 -23.01 3.73 4.02
C ASN A 720 -23.77 3.79 2.68
N ALA A 721 -24.99 3.23 2.62
CA ALA A 721 -25.84 3.38 1.47
C ALA A 721 -26.28 4.83 1.22
N ALA A 722 -26.54 5.61 2.27
CA ALA A 722 -26.89 7.04 2.14
C ALA A 722 -25.69 7.85 1.63
N ILE A 723 -24.51 7.71 2.26
CA ILE A 723 -23.30 8.43 1.84
C ILE A 723 -22.95 8.14 0.38
N SER A 724 -23.02 6.87 -0.05
CA SER A 724 -22.75 6.46 -1.44
C SER A 724 -23.76 7.00 -2.47
N ARG A 725 -24.82 7.66 -2.04
CA ARG A 725 -25.81 8.31 -2.92
C ARG A 725 -25.87 9.83 -2.74
N ILE A 726 -25.36 10.35 -1.64
CA ILE A 726 -25.20 11.80 -1.40
C ILE A 726 -24.02 12.32 -2.24
N LEU A 727 -22.85 11.71 -2.13
CA LEU A 727 -21.64 12.14 -2.84
C LEU A 727 -21.78 12.24 -4.36
N PRO A 728 -22.30 11.21 -5.08
CA PRO A 728 -22.48 11.31 -6.53
C PRO A 728 -23.54 12.34 -6.95
N ARG A 729 -24.47 12.71 -6.05
CA ARG A 729 -25.43 13.80 -6.33
C ARG A 729 -24.84 15.18 -6.17
N ALA A 730 -23.86 15.31 -5.31
CA ALA A 730 -23.20 16.59 -5.05
C ALA A 730 -22.09 16.90 -6.05
N LEU A 731 -21.31 15.88 -6.48
CA LEU A 731 -20.11 16.09 -7.30
C LEU A 731 -20.17 15.41 -8.67
N GLY A 732 -21.27 14.69 -8.96
CA GLY A 732 -21.34 13.83 -10.14
C GLY A 732 -21.53 14.58 -11.46
N ASP A 733 -22.17 15.72 -11.46
CA ASP A 733 -22.38 16.55 -12.63
C ASP A 733 -21.10 17.31 -13.03
N GLU A 734 -20.30 17.82 -12.07
CA GLU A 734 -18.98 18.37 -12.35
C GLU A 734 -18.03 17.28 -12.85
N ALA A 735 -18.02 16.11 -12.18
CA ALA A 735 -17.23 14.96 -12.62
C ALA A 735 -17.57 14.57 -14.06
N ALA A 736 -18.85 14.50 -14.40
CA ALA A 736 -19.33 14.22 -15.76
C ALA A 736 -18.95 15.33 -16.75
N ALA A 737 -19.06 16.61 -16.36
CA ALA A 737 -18.70 17.74 -17.20
C ALA A 737 -17.21 17.77 -17.54
N MET A 738 -16.34 17.39 -16.59
CA MET A 738 -14.90 17.27 -16.80
C MET A 738 -14.49 15.96 -17.49
N GLY A 739 -15.38 14.96 -17.57
CA GLY A 739 -15.05 13.61 -18.04
C GLY A 739 -14.09 12.88 -17.08
N ARG A 740 -14.12 13.21 -15.78
CA ARG A 740 -13.22 12.70 -14.75
C ARG A 740 -13.97 12.34 -13.46
N GLY A 741 -13.59 11.22 -12.85
CA GLY A 741 -14.12 10.82 -11.55
C GLY A 741 -13.56 11.65 -10.39
N VAL A 742 -14.28 11.61 -9.27
CA VAL A 742 -13.81 12.07 -7.96
C VAL A 742 -13.50 10.86 -7.12
N GLY A 743 -12.33 10.85 -6.47
CA GLY A 743 -11.92 9.79 -5.54
C GLY A 743 -12.82 9.76 -4.29
N THR A 744 -12.94 8.59 -3.66
CA THR A 744 -13.74 8.44 -2.43
C THR A 744 -13.24 9.34 -1.32
N SER A 745 -11.92 9.35 -1.07
CA SER A 745 -11.29 10.20 -0.04
C SER A 745 -11.50 11.68 -0.32
N ASP A 746 -11.30 12.13 -1.57
CA ASP A 746 -11.49 13.53 -1.97
C ASP A 746 -12.94 13.99 -1.74
N GLY A 747 -13.90 13.18 -2.19
CA GLY A 747 -15.32 13.46 -2.01
C GLY A 747 -15.74 13.51 -0.54
N LEU A 748 -15.25 12.58 0.30
CA LEU A 748 -15.54 12.57 1.73
C LEU A 748 -14.92 13.77 2.45
N ARG A 749 -13.66 14.12 2.14
CA ARG A 749 -13.00 15.31 2.68
C ARG A 749 -13.78 16.56 2.35
N TRP A 750 -14.12 16.75 1.05
CA TRP A 750 -14.94 17.88 0.65
C TRP A 750 -16.28 17.90 1.39
N MET A 751 -16.97 16.77 1.47
CA MET A 751 -18.27 16.70 2.15
C MET A 751 -18.16 17.05 3.64
N GLU A 752 -17.10 16.60 4.31
CA GLU A 752 -16.86 16.97 5.71
C GLU A 752 -16.66 18.48 5.86
N LEU A 753 -15.77 19.07 5.08
CA LEU A 753 -15.53 20.52 5.11
C LEU A 753 -16.81 21.29 4.78
N ALA A 754 -17.54 20.90 3.72
CA ALA A 754 -18.75 21.55 3.29
C ALA A 754 -19.92 21.48 4.30
N LEU A 755 -19.97 20.38 5.10
CA LEU A 755 -20.99 20.20 6.15
C LEU A 755 -20.62 20.87 7.48
N ILE A 756 -19.34 20.89 7.84
CA ILE A 756 -18.88 21.23 9.20
C ILE A 756 -18.15 22.58 9.23
N GLU A 757 -17.27 22.84 8.25
CA GLU A 757 -16.40 24.02 8.19
C GLU A 757 -16.39 24.68 6.80
N PRO A 758 -17.55 25.06 6.23
CA PRO A 758 -17.61 25.54 4.85
C PRO A 758 -16.74 26.78 4.58
N THR A 759 -16.43 27.56 5.61
CA THR A 759 -15.55 28.74 5.49
C THR A 759 -14.08 28.41 5.12
N ARG A 760 -13.69 27.15 5.15
CA ARG A 760 -12.38 26.69 4.68
C ARG A 760 -12.38 26.40 3.16
N LEU A 761 -13.52 26.45 2.50
CA LEU A 761 -13.68 26.29 1.05
C LEU A 761 -13.67 27.66 0.35
N ALA A 762 -13.27 27.67 -0.93
CA ALA A 762 -13.22 28.88 -1.75
C ALA A 762 -14.45 29.04 -2.66
N GLY A 763 -15.02 27.96 -3.16
CA GLY A 763 -16.20 27.94 -4.01
C GLY A 763 -17.49 28.00 -3.20
N LEU A 764 -17.80 29.18 -2.66
CA LEU A 764 -19.00 29.42 -1.86
C LEU A 764 -20.04 30.26 -2.63
N ASP A 765 -21.32 29.97 -2.38
CA ASP A 765 -22.46 30.77 -2.84
C ASP A 765 -22.67 32.03 -1.95
N ALA A 766 -23.75 32.80 -2.23
CA ALA A 766 -24.05 34.00 -1.47
C ALA A 766 -24.48 33.73 -0.02
N ASP A 767 -24.88 32.51 0.30
CA ASP A 767 -25.32 32.08 1.62
C ASP A 767 -24.17 31.41 2.40
N GLY A 768 -22.95 31.31 1.78
CA GLY A 768 -21.75 30.75 2.39
C GLY A 768 -21.73 29.22 2.39
N GLN A 769 -22.50 28.59 1.50
CA GLN A 769 -22.48 27.15 1.27
C GLN A 769 -21.62 26.81 0.05
N SER A 770 -21.08 25.58 -0.01
CA SER A 770 -20.35 25.11 -1.18
C SER A 770 -21.26 25.08 -2.41
N VAL A 771 -20.78 25.62 -3.54
CA VAL A 771 -21.49 25.62 -4.80
C VAL A 771 -21.68 24.21 -5.38
N PHE A 772 -20.92 23.23 -4.93
CA PHE A 772 -21.02 21.84 -5.38
C PHE A 772 -22.18 21.06 -4.73
N TRP A 773 -23.06 21.73 -3.97
CA TRP A 773 -24.34 21.16 -3.57
C TRP A 773 -25.44 21.30 -4.64
N ASP A 774 -25.21 22.08 -5.68
CA ASP A 774 -26.17 22.30 -6.79
C ASP A 774 -25.87 21.31 -7.92
N ASP A 775 -26.77 20.38 -8.21
CA ASP A 775 -26.71 19.52 -9.39
C ASP A 775 -27.13 20.32 -10.63
N VAL A 776 -26.17 20.95 -11.30
CA VAL A 776 -26.45 21.83 -12.48
C VAL A 776 -26.99 21.07 -13.69
N SER A 777 -27.07 19.76 -13.66
CA SER A 777 -27.75 18.95 -14.69
C SER A 777 -29.27 19.03 -14.57
N THR A 778 -29.82 19.55 -13.45
CA THR A 778 -31.23 19.80 -13.21
C THR A 778 -31.57 21.27 -13.43
N PRO A 779 -32.85 21.62 -13.69
CA PRO A 779 -33.28 23.02 -13.80
C PRO A 779 -33.52 23.71 -12.45
N GLU A 780 -33.44 22.97 -11.34
CA GLU A 780 -33.61 23.47 -9.97
C GLU A 780 -32.22 23.82 -9.42
N THR A 781 -32.13 24.79 -8.53
CA THR A 781 -30.93 25.01 -7.71
C THR A 781 -31.13 24.25 -6.42
N GLU A 782 -30.35 23.19 -6.25
CA GLU A 782 -30.40 22.37 -5.06
C GLU A 782 -29.58 23.00 -3.92
N THR A 783 -30.02 22.70 -2.70
CA THR A 783 -29.28 23.05 -1.48
C THR A 783 -28.67 21.82 -0.86
N LEU A 784 -27.71 22.03 0.05
CA LEU A 784 -27.15 21.01 0.92
C LEU A 784 -28.22 20.04 1.47
N GLU A 785 -29.32 20.62 2.04
CA GLU A 785 -30.38 19.84 2.65
C GLU A 785 -31.11 18.99 1.60
N THR A 786 -31.39 19.57 0.41
CA THR A 786 -32.03 18.84 -0.67
C THR A 786 -31.21 17.64 -1.14
N ILE A 787 -29.90 17.81 -1.35
CA ILE A 787 -28.99 16.75 -1.78
C ILE A 787 -28.90 15.65 -0.71
N VAL A 788 -28.74 16.00 0.57
CA VAL A 788 -28.66 15.03 1.67
C VAL A 788 -29.95 14.24 1.80
N LEU A 789 -31.11 14.91 1.77
CA LEU A 789 -32.43 14.26 1.92
C LEU A 789 -32.74 13.32 0.73
N ARG A 790 -32.57 13.81 -0.51
CA ARG A 790 -32.78 13.00 -1.73
C ARG A 790 -31.77 11.88 -1.86
N GLY A 791 -30.50 12.10 -1.48
CA GLY A 791 -29.45 11.09 -1.47
C GLY A 791 -29.74 9.97 -0.47
N THR A 792 -30.19 10.33 0.75
CA THR A 792 -30.62 9.35 1.75
C THR A 792 -31.78 8.49 1.25
N LEU A 793 -32.83 9.07 0.67
CA LEU A 793 -33.95 8.31 0.10
C LEU A 793 -33.50 7.36 -1.02
N ALA A 794 -32.58 7.78 -1.88
CA ALA A 794 -32.02 6.93 -2.92
C ALA A 794 -31.17 5.79 -2.37
N GLY A 795 -30.47 6.01 -1.25
CA GLY A 795 -29.79 4.94 -0.51
C GLY A 795 -30.79 3.90 0.01
N LEU A 796 -31.90 4.33 0.54
CA LEU A 796 -32.98 3.41 0.95
C LEU A 796 -33.60 2.64 -0.21
N ASP A 797 -33.79 3.28 -1.36
CA ASP A 797 -34.33 2.63 -2.56
C ASP A 797 -33.37 1.54 -3.06
N PHE A 798 -32.06 1.81 -3.03
CA PHE A 798 -31.01 0.82 -3.30
C PHE A 798 -31.10 -0.36 -2.33
N LEU A 799 -31.17 -0.10 -1.02
CA LEU A 799 -31.26 -1.18 -0.02
C LEU A 799 -32.53 -2.02 -0.17
N VAL A 800 -33.66 -1.41 -0.48
CA VAL A 800 -34.91 -2.14 -0.76
C VAL A 800 -34.75 -3.05 -1.98
N ALA A 801 -34.09 -2.58 -3.03
CA ALA A 801 -33.86 -3.35 -4.25
C ALA A 801 -32.90 -4.55 -4.00
N GLU A 802 -31.83 -4.35 -3.25
CA GLU A 802 -30.77 -5.37 -3.05
C GLU A 802 -31.08 -6.29 -1.86
N LEU A 803 -31.62 -5.77 -0.76
CA LEU A 803 -31.77 -6.51 0.49
C LEU A 803 -33.24 -6.79 0.85
N GLY A 804 -34.20 -6.22 0.11
CA GLY A 804 -35.62 -6.37 0.35
C GLY A 804 -36.24 -5.26 1.22
N ALA A 805 -37.58 -5.23 1.30
CA ALA A 805 -38.34 -4.11 1.89
C ALA A 805 -38.30 -4.05 3.43
N ASP A 806 -37.90 -5.12 4.12
CA ASP A 806 -37.82 -5.15 5.59
C ASP A 806 -36.48 -4.63 6.08
N ALA A 807 -36.44 -3.36 6.46
CA ALA A 807 -35.22 -2.73 6.96
C ALA A 807 -34.64 -3.41 8.23
N SER A 808 -35.48 -4.08 9.03
CA SER A 808 -35.00 -4.80 10.22
C SER A 808 -34.18 -6.06 9.90
N ALA A 809 -34.28 -6.53 8.64
CA ALA A 809 -33.54 -7.68 8.13
C ALA A 809 -32.23 -7.29 7.41
N TRP A 810 -31.96 -6.00 7.23
CA TRP A 810 -30.71 -5.56 6.59
C TRP A 810 -29.53 -5.87 7.49
N ARG A 811 -28.41 -6.30 6.87
CA ARG A 811 -27.14 -6.61 7.57
C ARG A 811 -26.00 -6.08 6.76
N TRP A 812 -25.08 -5.39 7.41
CA TRP A 812 -23.91 -4.80 6.76
C TRP A 812 -23.09 -5.84 6.01
N GLY A 813 -22.81 -6.97 6.62
CA GLY A 813 -22.04 -8.06 6.00
C GLY A 813 -22.69 -8.75 4.80
N ARG A 814 -23.91 -8.36 4.38
CA ARG A 814 -24.48 -8.78 3.10
C ARG A 814 -23.99 -7.91 1.94
N LEU A 815 -23.54 -6.71 2.22
CA LEU A 815 -22.93 -5.77 1.27
C LEU A 815 -21.40 -5.77 1.42
N HIS A 816 -20.92 -5.70 2.66
CA HIS A 816 -19.51 -5.60 3.01
C HIS A 816 -18.95 -6.99 3.28
N ARG A 817 -18.16 -7.46 2.31
CA ARG A 817 -17.59 -8.81 2.30
C ARG A 817 -16.15 -8.75 1.87
N VAL A 818 -15.33 -9.68 2.39
CA VAL A 818 -13.94 -9.86 2.03
C VAL A 818 -13.71 -11.25 1.45
N ARG A 819 -12.94 -11.33 0.38
CA ARG A 819 -12.38 -12.54 -0.19
C ARG A 819 -10.92 -12.29 -0.49
N PHE A 820 -10.05 -13.18 -0.03
CA PHE A 820 -8.63 -13.11 -0.33
C PHE A 820 -8.41 -13.76 -1.70
N GLU A 821 -8.38 -12.92 -2.72
CA GLU A 821 -8.28 -13.36 -4.12
C GLU A 821 -6.88 -13.92 -4.40
N THR A 822 -6.80 -15.03 -5.14
CA THR A 822 -5.51 -15.62 -5.50
C THR A 822 -4.69 -14.71 -6.41
N VAL A 823 -3.40 -14.55 -6.09
CA VAL A 823 -2.46 -13.76 -6.89
C VAL A 823 -2.10 -14.44 -8.22
N VAL A 824 -2.15 -15.76 -8.26
CA VAL A 824 -1.80 -16.55 -9.43
C VAL A 824 -3.05 -16.86 -10.26
N PRO A 825 -3.00 -16.71 -11.59
CA PRO A 825 -4.14 -17.06 -12.45
C PRO A 825 -4.54 -18.53 -12.33
N VAL A 826 -5.83 -18.82 -12.12
CA VAL A 826 -6.40 -20.15 -11.98
C VAL A 826 -7.10 -20.58 -13.29
N ILE A 827 -6.96 -21.85 -13.66
CA ILE A 827 -7.71 -22.49 -14.75
C ILE A 827 -8.78 -23.40 -14.13
N GLY A 828 -10.05 -23.07 -14.34
CA GLY A 828 -11.19 -23.83 -13.77
C GLY A 828 -11.75 -23.18 -12.52
N THR A 829 -12.25 -24.00 -11.58
CA THR A 829 -12.76 -23.50 -10.29
C THR A 829 -11.63 -22.97 -9.43
N ASP A 830 -11.80 -21.76 -8.93
CA ASP A 830 -10.81 -21.13 -8.05
C ASP A 830 -10.87 -21.75 -6.66
N VAL A 831 -9.88 -22.58 -6.35
CA VAL A 831 -9.69 -23.22 -5.04
C VAL A 831 -8.56 -22.58 -4.23
N LEU A 832 -7.85 -21.61 -4.81
CA LEU A 832 -6.72 -20.92 -4.19
C LEU A 832 -7.11 -19.64 -3.45
N SER A 833 -8.21 -19.01 -3.85
CA SER A 833 -8.78 -17.88 -3.08
C SER A 833 -9.41 -18.35 -1.78
N ILE A 834 -9.48 -17.48 -0.79
CA ILE A 834 -10.06 -17.77 0.55
C ILE A 834 -11.22 -16.82 0.82
N PRO A 835 -12.45 -17.32 0.98
CA PRO A 835 -12.89 -18.70 0.73
C PRO A 835 -12.80 -19.06 -0.76
N PRO A 836 -12.72 -20.37 -1.09
CA PRO A 836 -12.74 -20.82 -2.49
C PRO A 836 -14.08 -20.50 -3.17
N GLU A 837 -14.09 -20.50 -4.53
CA GLU A 837 -15.28 -20.16 -5.31
C GLU A 837 -16.47 -21.12 -5.04
N ASP A 838 -16.19 -22.36 -4.68
CA ASP A 838 -17.18 -23.41 -4.40
C ASP A 838 -17.48 -23.58 -2.90
N ASP A 839 -17.06 -22.65 -2.03
CA ASP A 839 -17.40 -22.67 -0.60
C ASP A 839 -18.92 -22.63 -0.42
N PRO A 840 -19.53 -23.62 0.27
CA PRO A 840 -20.99 -23.72 0.36
C PRO A 840 -21.60 -22.64 1.29
N THR A 841 -20.80 -22.02 2.15
CA THR A 841 -21.26 -21.05 3.17
C THR A 841 -21.01 -19.61 2.71
N PHE A 842 -19.84 -19.36 2.13
CA PHE A 842 -19.36 -18.01 1.79
C PHE A 842 -18.91 -17.92 0.32
N PRO A 843 -19.73 -18.29 -0.67
CA PRO A 843 -19.31 -18.32 -2.09
C PRO A 843 -18.91 -16.93 -2.64
N GLU A 844 -19.33 -15.84 -1.97
CA GLU A 844 -19.07 -14.46 -2.35
C GLU A 844 -18.11 -13.74 -1.37
N GLY A 845 -17.46 -14.45 -0.46
CA GLY A 845 -16.58 -13.92 0.57
C GLY A 845 -17.19 -13.88 1.96
N PHE A 846 -16.33 -13.72 2.96
CA PHE A 846 -16.75 -13.63 4.37
C PHE A 846 -17.47 -12.31 4.66
N PRO A 847 -18.57 -12.31 5.43
CA PRO A 847 -19.11 -11.07 5.99
C PRO A 847 -18.05 -10.35 6.83
N ARG A 848 -17.90 -9.03 6.65
CA ARG A 848 -16.88 -8.27 7.37
C ARG A 848 -17.48 -7.07 8.10
N HIS A 849 -16.96 -6.77 9.29
CA HIS A 849 -17.21 -5.53 10.04
C HIS A 849 -16.23 -4.43 9.57
N GLY A 850 -16.35 -3.24 10.14
CA GLY A 850 -15.62 -2.05 9.68
C GLY A 850 -16.35 -1.31 8.57
N ASP A 851 -15.90 -0.11 8.30
CA ASP A 851 -16.29 0.70 7.14
C ASP A 851 -15.13 1.59 6.69
N TYR A 852 -15.43 2.61 5.87
CA TYR A 852 -14.43 3.46 5.25
C TYR A 852 -13.65 4.27 6.29
N GLU A 853 -12.29 4.15 6.28
CA GLU A 853 -11.37 4.85 7.18
C GLU A 853 -11.63 4.61 8.68
N ALA A 854 -12.23 3.49 9.06
CA ALA A 854 -12.15 2.99 10.43
C ALA A 854 -10.68 2.64 10.78
N VAL A 855 -10.32 2.49 12.04
CA VAL A 855 -8.96 2.08 12.43
C VAL A 855 -8.68 0.66 11.92
N ASP A 856 -9.60 -0.29 12.16
CA ASP A 856 -9.63 -1.56 11.42
C ASP A 856 -10.26 -1.30 10.04
N VAL A 857 -9.41 -0.94 9.10
CA VAL A 857 -9.82 -0.45 7.79
C VAL A 857 -10.65 -1.48 7.03
N GLY A 858 -11.82 -1.04 6.56
CA GLY A 858 -12.70 -1.78 5.66
C GLY A 858 -13.01 -0.97 4.40
N ASN A 859 -12.00 -0.45 3.69
CA ASN A 859 -12.20 0.51 2.61
C ASN A 859 -12.88 -0.09 1.38
N PHE A 860 -13.70 0.74 0.72
CA PHE A 860 -14.48 0.43 -0.48
C PHE A 860 -14.82 1.72 -1.26
N GLY A 861 -15.22 1.60 -2.54
CA GLY A 861 -15.54 2.76 -3.38
C GLY A 861 -16.94 3.34 -3.13
N LEU A 862 -17.06 4.58 -2.64
CA LEU A 862 -18.36 5.23 -2.38
C LEU A 862 -19.03 5.79 -3.63
N PHE A 863 -18.30 6.01 -4.72
CA PHE A 863 -18.89 6.43 -5.99
C PHE A 863 -19.35 5.23 -6.85
N ASN A 864 -19.21 4.02 -6.35
CA ASN A 864 -19.66 2.81 -7.04
C ASN A 864 -21.16 2.57 -6.79
N SER A 865 -21.91 2.26 -7.85
CA SER A 865 -23.38 2.23 -7.82
C SER A 865 -23.99 0.85 -7.47
N GLY A 866 -23.19 -0.24 -7.45
CA GLY A 866 -23.69 -1.60 -7.33
C GLY A 866 -23.51 -2.22 -5.94
N ILE A 867 -24.09 -3.41 -5.72
CA ILE A 867 -23.95 -4.20 -4.48
C ILE A 867 -22.48 -4.54 -4.18
N ASN A 868 -21.68 -4.80 -5.22
CA ASN A 868 -20.25 -5.08 -5.08
C ASN A 868 -19.41 -3.81 -4.83
N GLY A 869 -20.01 -2.62 -4.82
CA GLY A 869 -19.33 -1.38 -4.50
C GLY A 869 -18.88 -1.29 -3.04
N PHE A 870 -19.42 -2.14 -2.19
CA PHE A 870 -19.09 -2.19 -0.75
C PHE A 870 -18.17 -3.35 -0.40
N THR A 871 -17.59 -4.04 -1.38
CA THR A 871 -16.65 -5.12 -1.13
C THR A 871 -15.37 -4.57 -0.52
N HIS A 872 -14.89 -5.19 0.56
CA HIS A 872 -13.66 -4.85 1.23
C HIS A 872 -12.46 -5.23 0.33
N GLY A 873 -11.70 -4.25 -0.11
CA GLY A 873 -10.59 -4.45 -1.06
C GLY A 873 -9.23 -4.53 -0.38
N SER A 874 -8.91 -3.56 0.49
CA SER A 874 -7.64 -3.48 1.23
C SER A 874 -7.90 -3.35 2.72
N GLY A 875 -6.99 -3.87 3.53
CA GLY A 875 -7.08 -3.85 4.98
C GLY A 875 -5.82 -4.38 5.64
N ALA A 876 -5.86 -4.65 6.94
CA ALA A 876 -4.72 -5.13 7.70
C ALA A 876 -4.15 -6.43 7.10
N SER A 877 -3.01 -6.33 6.40
CA SER A 877 -2.32 -7.50 5.82
C SER A 877 -1.56 -8.33 6.86
N MET A 878 -1.41 -7.79 8.05
CA MET A 878 -1.05 -8.45 9.32
C MET A 878 -1.52 -7.58 10.49
N ARG A 879 -1.53 -8.13 11.72
CA ARG A 879 -1.85 -7.40 12.96
C ARG A 879 -0.82 -7.67 14.03
N MET A 880 0.31 -6.96 13.96
CA MET A 880 1.41 -7.18 14.88
C MET A 880 1.32 -6.27 16.11
N VAL A 881 1.46 -6.87 17.31
CA VAL A 881 1.69 -6.18 18.58
C VAL A 881 2.89 -6.81 19.28
N VAL A 882 3.86 -5.99 19.72
CA VAL A 882 5.06 -6.46 20.41
C VAL A 882 5.23 -5.72 21.75
N GLU A 883 5.49 -6.46 22.82
CA GLU A 883 5.91 -5.98 24.14
C GLU A 883 7.40 -6.32 24.34
N MET A 884 8.25 -5.31 24.56
CA MET A 884 9.67 -5.53 24.86
C MET A 884 9.90 -5.75 26.34
N THR A 885 9.87 -7.03 26.78
CA THR A 885 10.04 -7.37 28.21
C THR A 885 11.53 -7.55 28.58
N PRO A 886 11.89 -7.51 29.89
CA PRO A 886 13.26 -7.79 30.32
C PRO A 886 13.78 -9.19 29.94
N SER A 887 12.90 -10.15 29.64
CA SER A 887 13.25 -11.51 29.22
C SER A 887 13.26 -11.70 27.71
N GLY A 888 12.97 -10.69 26.93
CA GLY A 888 12.81 -10.72 25.48
C GLY A 888 11.42 -10.28 25.01
N PRO A 889 11.18 -10.23 23.71
CA PRO A 889 9.92 -9.80 23.14
C PRO A 889 8.77 -10.78 23.43
N ARG A 890 7.57 -10.25 23.54
CA ARG A 890 6.30 -10.99 23.45
C ARG A 890 5.52 -10.42 22.30
N ALA A 891 5.37 -11.19 21.24
CA ALA A 891 4.74 -10.74 20.03
C ALA A 891 3.43 -11.50 19.76
N TYR A 892 2.51 -10.81 19.08
CA TYR A 892 1.21 -11.30 18.66
C TYR A 892 1.02 -10.88 17.21
N ASN A 893 0.49 -11.76 16.36
CA ASN A 893 0.23 -11.43 14.97
C ASN A 893 -0.79 -12.39 14.35
N ALA A 894 -1.48 -11.96 13.28
CA ALA A 894 -2.33 -12.79 12.42
C ALA A 894 -2.27 -12.30 10.97
N LEU A 895 -2.25 -13.24 10.01
CA LEU A 895 -2.30 -12.98 8.57
C LEU A 895 -3.69 -13.24 8.00
N PRO A 896 -4.10 -12.56 6.90
CA PRO A 896 -5.33 -12.86 6.17
C PRO A 896 -5.16 -14.11 5.29
N GLY A 897 -5.22 -15.30 5.88
CA GLY A 897 -5.03 -16.55 5.16
C GLY A 897 -4.26 -17.58 5.95
N GLY A 898 -3.08 -17.96 5.48
CA GLY A 898 -2.18 -18.90 6.15
C GLY A 898 -0.77 -18.84 5.58
N GLN A 899 0.12 -19.62 6.18
CA GLN A 899 1.55 -19.65 5.88
C GLN A 899 1.85 -20.27 4.51
N VAL A 900 1.14 -21.32 4.11
CA VAL A 900 1.47 -22.19 2.97
C VAL A 900 0.50 -21.97 1.80
N TYR A 901 1.02 -21.81 0.60
CA TYR A 901 0.21 -21.66 -0.62
C TYR A 901 -0.12 -23.01 -1.29
N ASP A 902 -0.71 -23.91 -0.54
CA ASP A 902 -1.21 -25.21 -1.03
C ASP A 902 -2.59 -25.47 -0.39
N PRO A 903 -3.70 -25.53 -1.18
CA PRO A 903 -5.05 -25.72 -0.64
C PRO A 903 -5.26 -27.07 0.04
N ASP A 904 -4.35 -28.02 -0.12
CA ASP A 904 -4.39 -29.32 0.56
C ASP A 904 -3.60 -29.28 1.91
N SER A 905 -2.87 -28.19 2.20
CA SER A 905 -2.20 -27.96 3.49
C SER A 905 -3.17 -27.44 4.54
N PRO A 906 -3.09 -27.87 5.82
CA PRO A 906 -3.83 -27.27 6.91
C PRO A 906 -3.50 -25.78 7.07
N HIS A 907 -2.25 -25.38 6.76
CA HIS A 907 -1.76 -24.00 6.91
C HIS A 907 -2.00 -23.11 5.68
N HIS A 908 -2.95 -23.48 4.82
CA HIS A 908 -3.36 -22.61 3.70
C HIS A 908 -4.27 -21.47 4.16
N ARG A 909 -5.16 -21.75 5.15
CA ARG A 909 -6.22 -20.80 5.57
C ARG A 909 -6.51 -20.80 7.07
N ASP A 910 -5.68 -21.42 7.87
CA ASP A 910 -5.91 -21.60 9.31
C ASP A 910 -5.93 -20.30 10.12
N GLU A 911 -5.30 -19.23 9.63
CA GLU A 911 -5.37 -17.90 10.25
C GLU A 911 -6.54 -17.03 9.73
N ALA A 912 -7.21 -17.42 8.65
CA ALA A 912 -8.29 -16.62 8.07
C ALA A 912 -9.44 -16.35 9.07
N ASP A 913 -9.84 -17.35 9.86
CA ASP A 913 -10.90 -17.19 10.87
C ASP A 913 -10.46 -16.28 12.02
N LEU A 914 -9.19 -16.35 12.45
CA LEU A 914 -8.58 -15.45 13.45
C LEU A 914 -8.57 -14.01 12.93
N TRP A 915 -8.13 -13.82 11.70
CA TRP A 915 -8.11 -12.49 11.07
C TRP A 915 -9.52 -11.89 10.95
N ILE A 916 -10.51 -12.68 10.54
CA ILE A 916 -11.92 -12.24 10.43
C ILE A 916 -12.47 -11.85 11.81
N ALA A 917 -12.09 -12.58 12.87
CA ALA A 917 -12.47 -12.30 14.25
C ALA A 917 -11.68 -11.16 14.92
N ASN A 918 -10.70 -10.56 14.23
CA ASN A 918 -9.74 -9.59 14.79
C ASN A 918 -8.94 -10.16 15.98
N GLU A 919 -8.63 -11.44 15.95
CA GLU A 919 -7.79 -12.11 16.92
C GLU A 919 -6.35 -12.23 16.39
N ALA A 920 -5.37 -11.93 17.24
CA ALA A 920 -3.96 -12.10 16.94
C ALA A 920 -3.33 -12.95 18.06
N PRO A 921 -3.07 -14.25 17.82
CA PRO A 921 -2.45 -15.14 18.81
C PRO A 921 -0.99 -14.76 19.05
N ARG A 922 -0.46 -15.22 20.19
CA ARG A 922 0.93 -15.06 20.54
C ARG A 922 1.81 -15.90 19.61
N LEU A 923 2.94 -15.33 19.15
CA LEU A 923 3.99 -16.01 18.42
C LEU A 923 4.89 -16.82 19.36
N ALA A 924 5.43 -17.94 18.88
CA ALA A 924 6.34 -18.80 19.61
C ALA A 924 7.78 -18.36 19.31
N PHE A 925 8.45 -17.67 20.24
CA PHE A 925 9.80 -17.14 20.05
C PHE A 925 10.85 -17.86 20.89
N ASP A 926 10.65 -17.94 22.20
CA ASP A 926 11.56 -18.66 23.09
C ASP A 926 11.53 -20.18 22.83
N GLU A 927 12.67 -20.88 22.98
CA GLU A 927 12.79 -22.33 22.74
C GLU A 927 11.66 -23.13 23.40
N ALA A 928 11.25 -22.75 24.61
CA ALA A 928 10.19 -23.44 25.34
C ALA A 928 8.82 -23.28 24.68
N ASP A 929 8.54 -22.09 24.13
CA ASP A 929 7.30 -21.80 23.41
C ASP A 929 7.30 -22.56 22.07
N VAL A 930 8.42 -22.54 21.33
CA VAL A 930 8.59 -23.29 20.07
C VAL A 930 8.42 -24.79 20.28
N VAL A 931 9.02 -25.36 21.32
CA VAL A 931 8.86 -26.79 21.65
C VAL A 931 7.42 -27.12 22.02
N SER A 932 6.73 -26.20 22.72
CA SER A 932 5.33 -26.40 23.10
C SER A 932 4.37 -26.34 21.91
N ALA A 933 4.65 -25.49 20.91
CA ALA A 933 3.84 -25.31 19.70
C ALA A 933 4.28 -26.24 18.56
N ALA A 934 5.37 -27.03 18.74
CA ALA A 934 5.97 -27.81 17.67
C ALA A 934 5.01 -28.86 17.07
N GLU A 935 4.74 -28.76 15.78
CA GLU A 935 4.03 -29.77 14.99
C GLU A 935 5.01 -30.82 14.44
N ARG A 936 6.13 -30.38 13.86
CA ARG A 936 7.15 -31.26 13.32
C ARG A 936 8.54 -30.64 13.36
N ARG A 937 9.59 -31.48 13.43
CA ARG A 937 10.99 -31.08 13.25
C ARG A 937 11.58 -31.76 12.04
N ILE A 938 12.24 -31.00 11.18
CA ILE A 938 13.05 -31.53 10.07
C ILE A 938 14.51 -31.12 10.26
N ARG A 939 15.42 -31.82 9.58
CA ARG A 939 16.84 -31.50 9.57
C ARG A 939 17.34 -31.36 8.14
N LEU A 940 18.09 -30.29 7.89
CA LEU A 940 18.77 -30.02 6.63
C LEU A 940 20.28 -30.33 6.86
N GLU A 941 20.92 -31.16 5.97
CA GLU A 941 22.32 -31.61 6.09
C GLU A 941 23.07 -31.40 4.75
#